data_c5f8210dbe7c82afaef23a642a792e36
#
_entry.id   c5f8210dbe7c82afaef23a642a792e36
#
_cell.length_a   1.000
_cell.length_b   1.000
_cell.length_c   1.000
_cell.angle_alpha   90.00
_cell.angle_beta   90.00
_cell.angle_gamma   90.00
#
_symmetry.space_group_name_H-M   'P 1'
#
loop_
_entity.id
_entity.type
_entity.pdbx_description
1 polymer ?
#
loop_
_entity_poly.entity_id
_entity_poly.type
_entity_poly.pdbx_seq_one_letter_code
_entity_poly.pdbx_strand_id
1 'polypeptide(L)'
;MDVIRNICTALAFTCLSCLVLPAQGGYRVEGIVVDRFGPVIGAAVVEQGTSTGASTGLEGEYALTVSGPSALVEISCIGYASQVFEAALVPQTVILEEDNEFLDEVVVIGYGTVRKDDMTGSVSAIKAEDLNRGALVNTQDMLKGKVAGLLVTPGDGGPGSGARIRIRGSASLNASNDPLIVIDGVPVAQGAGGAMSNPLDLLNPNDIESFSVLKDASSAAIYGSRASNGVILITTKKGIGTAPQVTYSGSVSLQNISRKVPVMSSAQLREFYSKVYPPGTATGVSIASLMGDSDTDWQDLIFRKAFATEHNVSIYGNLNNRMPYRASIAYSGQEGTLRESRYDRGTADISISPSFLDKHLSFDVNLKGVYSYSDYADGSVVGRAAFFNPTIDPYWRNSDGTIDYTTTNGYWNYGNGRGEAFIPNTLVGPSPLSQLYDNISYAHSSRFIGRMAADYKVHGLEALRFNVSAGLDITATDSYNGVRPGSFQACSDTENLAIGQHTKGRHVSRSTLFEAYANYNETWGIHNLDITAGYSWQNNWWSDRDVTYFNLTDEIKLEPGETAESRYLTYRRENYLVSFYGRINYSVDSRYVFTFTARSDGSSKFAKEQRWGFFPSGAFAWNIAREPFMDGLDAVSELKLRLSAGMTGQQDGIGDYVHLARYNLSNDPYHTYDMGAAGYMDMLTPQAYDPLIRWETTVTYNLGMDFGFFKDRLTGSIDAYVRDTKDLLNSVQVPMGSNFGNRLMTNIGSIRNKGIEFSLSGIPLQTERWSVQLGLNGTFQSTVFTKLNPTEDDNYYIETGGLSRGTGGYLCRQMVGYAPYTYYTYMQKYDSDGKPLQNEFVDLDGDGAITEGDRYMTDKSASPAFFYGLNVKVSYGDWDFGFNGHGSEGTWVFNDFASANSTSSLDLNSGSLPNQAQLVRKTGFRAPNSAQQWYSDYFLEDASFFRMDDINAGYTFRNIGKWGTDIRLAAGVQNVFVLTRYSGMDPEVLSENGIDGTMWPRPRTWSFRLNVNF
;
A
#
# COMPACT_ATOMS: atom_id res chain seq x y z
N MET A 1 -0.74 -16.91 26.84
CA MET A 1 -1.89 -16.11 27.36
C MET A 1 -1.73 -15.69 28.82
N ASP A 2 -1.06 -16.46 29.66
CA ASP A 2 -0.93 -16.12 31.10
C ASP A 2 0.08 -15.00 31.42
N VAL A 3 1.03 -14.69 30.55
CA VAL A 3 2.01 -13.62 30.77
C VAL A 3 1.40 -12.23 30.52
N ILE A 4 0.44 -12.12 29.63
CA ILE A 4 -0.24 -10.84 29.30
C ILE A 4 -1.26 -10.48 30.40
N ARG A 5 -1.88 -11.48 31.04
CA ARG A 5 -2.85 -11.27 32.12
C ARG A 5 -2.20 -10.72 33.40
N ASN A 6 -0.93 -11.05 33.66
CA ASN A 6 -0.21 -10.61 34.85
C ASN A 6 0.41 -9.21 34.72
N ILE A 7 0.61 -8.70 33.53
CA ILE A 7 1.12 -7.34 33.28
C ILE A 7 0.00 -6.28 33.40
N CYS A 8 -1.22 -6.61 32.98
CA CYS A 8 -2.36 -5.69 33.08
C CYS A 8 -2.85 -5.48 34.52
N THR A 9 -2.60 -6.42 35.43
CA THR A 9 -3.03 -6.30 36.83
C THR A 9 -2.05 -5.48 37.69
N ALA A 10 -0.79 -5.38 37.31
CA ALA A 10 0.24 -4.64 38.05
C ALA A 10 0.21 -3.12 37.80
N LEU A 11 -0.34 -2.67 36.67
CA LEU A 11 -0.38 -1.26 36.29
C LEU A 11 -1.59 -0.50 36.86
N ALA A 12 -2.60 -1.18 37.40
CA ALA A 12 -3.84 -0.57 37.90
C ALA A 12 -3.79 -0.10 39.37
N PHE A 13 -2.71 -0.37 40.12
CA PHE A 13 -2.69 -0.13 41.58
C PHE A 13 -1.76 1.00 42.07
N THR A 14 -1.09 1.77 41.18
CA THR A 14 -0.09 2.75 41.61
C THR A 14 -0.45 4.23 41.46
N CYS A 15 -1.66 4.57 41.08
CA CYS A 15 -2.10 5.96 40.89
C CYS A 15 -3.26 6.37 41.80
N LEU A 16 -3.06 6.33 43.11
CA LEU A 16 -3.98 7.04 44.00
C LEU A 16 -3.31 7.45 45.30
N SER A 17 -2.57 8.55 45.28
CA SER A 17 -2.37 9.42 46.45
C SER A 17 -1.50 10.64 46.10
N CYS A 18 -2.05 11.77 45.89
CA CYS A 18 -1.38 13.07 46.04
C CYS A 18 -2.27 14.08 46.77
N LEU A 19 -1.75 14.49 47.91
CA LEU A 19 -2.30 15.43 48.88
C LEU A 19 -2.34 16.87 48.35
N VAL A 20 -3.38 17.55 48.74
CA VAL A 20 -3.63 18.99 48.57
C VAL A 20 -2.84 19.77 49.62
N LEU A 21 -2.10 20.79 49.21
CA LEU A 21 -1.53 21.83 50.08
C LEU A 21 -2.16 23.23 49.74
N PRO A 22 -2.36 24.12 50.69
CA PRO A 22 -3.17 25.32 50.52
C PRO A 22 -2.35 26.49 49.89
N ALA A 23 -3.06 27.31 49.09
CA ALA A 23 -2.55 28.45 48.35
C ALA A 23 -2.24 29.65 49.28
N GLN A 24 -1.06 30.25 49.05
CA GLN A 24 -0.75 31.64 49.48
C GLN A 24 -1.39 32.62 48.50
N GLY A 25 -1.84 33.75 48.99
CA GLY A 25 -2.55 34.80 48.24
C GLY A 25 -1.80 35.29 47.03
N GLY A 26 -2.34 35.03 45.84
CA GLY A 26 -1.78 35.47 44.57
C GLY A 26 -2.37 36.82 44.09
N TYR A 27 -1.66 37.47 43.17
CA TYR A 27 -2.11 38.67 42.47
C TYR A 27 -3.02 38.29 41.32
N ARG A 28 -4.24 38.84 41.24
CA ARG A 28 -5.20 38.51 40.18
C ARG A 28 -5.03 39.42 38.98
N VAL A 29 -4.82 38.84 37.81
CA VAL A 29 -4.75 39.53 36.52
C VAL A 29 -5.99 39.09 35.71
N GLU A 30 -6.73 40.06 35.18
CA GLU A 30 -7.88 39.83 34.34
C GLU A 30 -7.92 40.84 33.19
N GLY A 31 -8.44 40.40 32.03
CA GLY A 31 -8.48 41.22 30.83
C GLY A 31 -9.13 40.53 29.68
N ILE A 32 -9.05 41.15 28.52
CA ILE A 32 -9.56 40.65 27.25
C ILE A 32 -8.41 40.61 26.24
N VAL A 33 -8.29 39.51 25.52
CA VAL A 33 -7.35 39.36 24.39
C VAL A 33 -8.14 39.50 23.10
N VAL A 34 -7.73 40.41 22.25
CA VAL A 34 -8.37 40.68 20.95
C VAL A 34 -7.30 40.77 19.85
N ASP A 35 -7.73 40.59 18.62
CA ASP A 35 -7.00 40.96 17.42
C ASP A 35 -7.71 42.08 16.66
N ARG A 36 -7.28 42.41 15.46
CA ARG A 36 -7.95 43.38 14.58
C ARG A 36 -9.35 43.00 14.10
N PHE A 37 -9.77 41.75 14.30
CA PHE A 37 -11.04 41.20 13.85
C PHE A 37 -12.02 40.94 15.00
N GLY A 38 -11.55 40.87 16.24
CA GLY A 38 -12.39 40.59 17.40
C GLY A 38 -11.69 39.85 18.54
N PRO A 39 -12.45 39.20 19.42
CA PRO A 39 -11.90 38.42 20.54
C PRO A 39 -11.08 37.21 20.08
N VAL A 40 -9.88 37.02 20.66
CA VAL A 40 -9.05 35.83 20.42
C VAL A 40 -9.42 34.78 21.44
N ILE A 41 -10.08 33.71 20.94
CA ILE A 41 -10.54 32.59 21.75
C ILE A 41 -9.41 31.57 21.93
N GLY A 42 -9.21 31.06 23.15
CA GLY A 42 -8.25 29.99 23.43
C GLY A 42 -6.78 30.48 23.50
N ALA A 43 -6.52 31.78 23.55
CA ALA A 43 -5.18 32.27 23.80
C ALA A 43 -4.71 31.82 25.19
N ALA A 44 -3.49 31.30 25.27
CA ALA A 44 -2.86 30.91 26.54
C ALA A 44 -2.32 32.14 27.27
N VAL A 45 -2.71 32.31 28.53
CA VAL A 45 -2.21 33.34 29.46
C VAL A 45 -1.51 32.61 30.58
N VAL A 46 -0.17 32.67 30.63
CA VAL A 46 0.63 31.82 31.52
C VAL A 46 1.61 32.70 32.32
N GLU A 47 1.78 32.43 33.60
CA GLU A 47 2.85 33.04 34.40
C GLU A 47 4.18 32.37 34.03
N GLN A 48 5.12 33.12 33.46
CA GLN A 48 6.40 32.61 32.98
C GLN A 48 7.18 31.88 34.09
N GLY A 49 7.68 30.70 33.78
CA GLY A 49 8.45 29.87 34.73
C GLY A 49 7.59 29.08 35.74
N THR A 50 6.26 29.12 35.62
CA THR A 50 5.33 28.35 36.47
C THR A 50 4.39 27.52 35.61
N SER A 51 3.58 26.67 36.25
CA SER A 51 2.47 25.95 35.58
C SER A 51 1.12 26.66 35.73
N THR A 52 1.13 27.90 36.22
CA THR A 52 -0.08 28.69 36.45
C THR A 52 -0.51 29.38 35.17
N GLY A 53 -1.66 29.00 34.60
CA GLY A 53 -2.15 29.56 33.34
C GLY A 53 -3.67 29.51 33.25
N ALA A 54 -4.22 30.33 32.35
CA ALA A 54 -5.61 30.34 31.93
C ALA A 54 -5.67 30.44 30.41
N SER A 55 -6.79 30.02 29.81
CA SER A 55 -7.07 30.30 28.39
C SER A 55 -8.20 31.31 28.28
N THR A 56 -8.20 32.11 27.21
CA THR A 56 -9.26 33.10 26.95
C THR A 56 -10.56 32.40 26.54
N GLY A 57 -11.69 32.91 27.01
CA GLY A 57 -13.03 32.46 26.68
C GLY A 57 -13.56 33.03 25.36
N LEU A 58 -14.88 32.87 25.13
CA LEU A 58 -15.55 33.23 23.87
C LEU A 58 -15.53 34.71 23.52
N GLU A 59 -15.47 35.60 24.53
CA GLU A 59 -15.34 37.05 24.36
C GLU A 59 -13.88 37.50 24.52
N GLY A 60 -12.92 36.54 24.48
CA GLY A 60 -11.50 36.80 24.66
C GLY A 60 -11.10 37.06 26.12
N GLU A 61 -12.03 36.92 27.07
CA GLU A 61 -11.84 37.18 28.49
C GLU A 61 -10.96 36.14 29.17
N TYR A 62 -10.10 36.58 30.10
CA TYR A 62 -9.32 35.68 30.95
C TYR A 62 -9.21 36.24 32.38
N ALA A 63 -8.99 35.34 33.31
CA ALA A 63 -8.64 35.66 34.69
C ALA A 63 -7.60 34.64 35.18
N LEU A 64 -6.46 35.15 35.65
CA LEU A 64 -5.34 34.36 36.14
C LEU A 64 -4.87 34.89 37.48
N THR A 65 -4.58 33.98 38.42
CA THR A 65 -3.98 34.36 39.71
C THR A 65 -2.52 33.98 39.69
N VAL A 66 -1.61 34.98 39.74
CA VAL A 66 -0.16 34.77 39.64
C VAL A 66 0.51 35.00 41.00
N SER A 67 1.78 34.64 41.11
CA SER A 67 2.54 34.65 42.35
C SER A 67 2.75 36.06 42.98
N GLY A 68 2.66 37.14 42.18
CA GLY A 68 2.81 38.51 42.67
C GLY A 68 2.69 39.55 41.54
N PRO A 69 2.66 40.84 41.88
CA PRO A 69 2.50 41.97 40.91
C PRO A 69 3.67 42.10 39.92
N SER A 70 4.85 41.61 40.23
CA SER A 70 6.03 41.59 39.37
C SER A 70 6.22 40.29 38.62
N ALA A 71 5.26 39.32 38.68
CA ALA A 71 5.30 38.11 37.90
C ALA A 71 5.17 38.42 36.41
N LEU A 72 5.95 37.74 35.57
CA LEU A 72 5.83 37.89 34.12
C LEU A 72 4.68 37.01 33.60
N VAL A 73 3.74 37.66 32.95
CA VAL A 73 2.59 36.97 32.28
C VAL A 73 2.83 37.00 30.79
N GLU A 74 2.95 35.84 30.22
CA GLU A 74 3.04 35.61 28.78
C GLU A 74 1.63 35.30 28.21
N ILE A 75 1.26 36.07 27.19
CA ILE A 75 0.01 35.86 26.45
C ILE A 75 0.39 35.44 25.04
N SER A 76 -0.02 34.21 24.67
CA SER A 76 0.30 33.59 23.40
C SER A 76 -0.90 32.90 22.79
N CYS A 77 -0.99 32.93 21.46
CA CYS A 77 -1.96 32.19 20.70
C CYS A 77 -1.32 31.70 19.39
N ILE A 78 -1.72 30.54 18.91
CA ILE A 78 -1.21 29.99 17.63
C ILE A 78 -1.56 30.97 16.51
N GLY A 79 -0.55 31.43 15.76
CA GLY A 79 -0.71 32.42 14.69
C GLY A 79 -0.59 33.89 15.14
N TYR A 80 -0.19 34.15 16.38
CA TYR A 80 0.00 35.48 16.90
C TYR A 80 1.34 35.61 17.62
N ALA A 81 1.96 36.81 17.54
CA ALA A 81 3.17 37.12 18.28
C ALA A 81 2.93 37.12 19.79
N SER A 82 3.69 36.33 20.53
CA SER A 82 3.60 36.27 22.00
C SER A 82 3.98 37.61 22.61
N GLN A 83 3.22 38.05 23.61
CA GLN A 83 3.52 39.26 24.38
C GLN A 83 3.73 38.91 25.85
N VAL A 84 4.74 39.56 26.48
CA VAL A 84 5.06 39.34 27.89
C VAL A 84 4.92 40.66 28.64
N PHE A 85 4.22 40.66 29.76
CA PHE A 85 3.96 41.79 30.59
C PHE A 85 4.26 41.45 32.06
N GLU A 86 4.67 42.47 32.88
CA GLU A 86 4.57 42.32 34.32
C GLU A 86 3.09 42.30 34.74
N ALA A 87 2.70 41.44 35.67
CA ALA A 87 1.30 41.24 36.07
C ALA A 87 0.56 42.54 36.47
N ALA A 88 1.28 43.48 37.08
CA ALA A 88 0.73 44.78 37.43
C ALA A 88 0.58 45.75 36.25
N LEU A 89 1.19 45.46 35.11
CA LEU A 89 1.23 46.31 33.91
C LEU A 89 0.49 45.68 32.71
N VAL A 90 -0.16 44.52 32.89
CA VAL A 90 -0.95 43.89 31.82
C VAL A 90 -2.10 44.83 31.43
N PRO A 91 -2.22 45.25 30.16
CA PRO A 91 -3.34 46.06 29.70
C PRO A 91 -4.67 45.34 29.87
N GLN A 92 -5.74 46.04 30.16
CA GLN A 92 -7.08 45.49 30.30
C GLN A 92 -7.57 44.86 28.96
N THR A 93 -7.06 45.33 27.83
CA THR A 93 -7.23 44.78 26.50
C THR A 93 -5.86 44.58 25.88
N VAL A 94 -5.49 43.34 25.64
CA VAL A 94 -4.25 42.98 24.95
C VAL A 94 -4.58 42.72 23.49
N ILE A 95 -3.95 43.44 22.58
CA ILE A 95 -4.11 43.28 21.15
C ILE A 95 -2.98 42.38 20.69
N LEU A 96 -3.28 41.17 20.27
CA LEU A 96 -2.31 40.27 19.61
C LEU A 96 -2.23 40.63 18.12
N GLU A 97 -1.02 40.87 17.68
CA GLU A 97 -0.71 41.02 16.27
C GLU A 97 -0.53 39.65 15.67
N GLU A 98 -1.12 39.41 14.47
CA GLU A 98 -0.86 38.19 13.73
C GLU A 98 0.64 38.04 13.53
N ASP A 99 1.19 36.96 14.00
CA ASP A 99 2.55 36.59 13.71
C ASP A 99 2.61 36.11 12.25
N ASN A 100 3.02 37.00 11.37
CA ASN A 100 3.32 36.71 9.99
C ASN A 100 4.66 35.98 9.81
N GLU A 101 5.39 35.69 10.86
CA GLU A 101 6.36 34.61 10.86
C GLU A 101 5.55 33.32 10.78
N PHE A 102 5.34 32.85 9.54
CA PHE A 102 4.84 31.51 9.25
C PHE A 102 5.51 30.57 10.23
N LEU A 103 4.73 29.82 11.02
CA LEU A 103 5.22 28.64 11.71
C LEU A 103 5.98 27.84 10.65
N ASP A 104 7.30 27.90 10.70
CA ASP A 104 8.18 27.25 9.75
C ASP A 104 7.70 25.80 9.61
N GLU A 105 7.13 25.46 8.47
CA GLU A 105 6.62 24.12 8.23
C GLU A 105 7.79 23.14 8.32
N VAL A 106 7.82 22.41 9.43
CA VAL A 106 8.90 21.46 9.72
C VAL A 106 8.54 20.12 9.09
N VAL A 107 9.39 19.64 8.22
CA VAL A 107 9.24 18.37 7.53
C VAL A 107 10.18 17.33 8.14
N VAL A 108 9.66 16.17 8.46
CA VAL A 108 10.46 15.04 8.93
C VAL A 108 11.25 14.47 7.75
N ILE A 109 12.57 14.47 7.85
CA ILE A 109 13.48 13.90 6.85
C ILE A 109 14.47 12.95 7.55
N GLY A 110 14.26 11.64 7.46
CA GLY A 110 15.20 10.66 8.02
C GLY A 110 15.50 10.87 9.52
N TYR A 111 16.74 11.17 9.85
CA TYR A 111 17.21 11.34 11.23
C TYR A 111 17.11 12.80 11.73
N GLY A 112 15.98 13.45 11.50
CA GLY A 112 15.76 14.81 11.96
C GLY A 112 14.58 15.49 11.30
N THR A 113 14.37 16.74 11.69
CA THR A 113 13.38 17.63 11.09
C THR A 113 14.11 18.81 10.47
N VAL A 114 13.68 19.24 9.28
CA VAL A 114 14.24 20.40 8.57
C VAL A 114 13.11 21.35 8.25
N ARG A 115 13.39 22.64 8.31
CA ARG A 115 12.46 23.66 7.82
C ARG A 115 12.22 23.48 6.34
N LYS A 116 11.01 23.69 5.87
CA LYS A 116 10.65 23.60 4.44
C LYS A 116 11.56 24.49 3.59
N ASP A 117 11.92 25.66 4.10
CA ASP A 117 12.80 26.61 3.44
C ASP A 117 14.22 26.06 3.22
N ASP A 118 14.74 25.27 4.14
CA ASP A 118 16.08 24.69 4.09
C ASP A 118 16.12 23.34 3.37
N MET A 119 14.97 22.85 2.83
CA MET A 119 14.92 21.63 2.08
C MET A 119 15.54 21.81 0.70
N THR A 120 16.48 20.92 0.35
CA THR A 120 17.14 20.87 -0.96
C THR A 120 16.62 19.77 -1.87
N GLY A 121 15.98 18.74 -1.31
CA GLY A 121 15.46 17.58 -2.06
C GLY A 121 13.97 17.70 -2.41
N SER A 122 13.52 16.82 -3.33
CA SER A 122 12.09 16.68 -3.68
C SER A 122 11.36 15.85 -2.63
N VAL A 123 10.69 16.54 -1.69
CA VAL A 123 9.90 15.91 -0.62
C VAL A 123 8.47 16.44 -0.68
N SER A 124 7.50 15.55 -0.59
CA SER A 124 6.09 15.92 -0.47
C SER A 124 5.58 15.52 0.91
N ALA A 125 5.25 16.50 1.74
CA ALA A 125 4.62 16.30 3.05
C ALA A 125 3.11 16.49 2.92
N ILE A 126 2.33 15.56 3.49
CA ILE A 126 0.86 15.61 3.53
C ILE A 126 0.44 15.47 4.98
N LYS A 127 -0.28 16.45 5.48
CA LYS A 127 -0.84 16.43 6.85
C LYS A 127 -2.13 15.59 6.89
N ALA A 128 -2.49 15.12 8.09
CA ALA A 128 -3.71 14.34 8.30
C ALA A 128 -4.99 15.05 7.83
N GLU A 129 -5.02 16.37 7.87
CA GLU A 129 -6.14 17.19 7.43
C GLU A 129 -6.34 17.24 5.91
N ASP A 130 -5.27 16.96 5.12
CA ASP A 130 -5.26 16.97 3.67
C ASP A 130 -5.45 15.57 3.07
N LEU A 131 -5.44 14.55 3.93
CA LEU A 131 -5.69 13.17 3.53
C LEU A 131 -7.16 12.95 3.17
N ASN A 132 -7.42 11.92 2.36
CA ASN A 132 -8.78 11.52 2.05
C ASN A 132 -9.53 11.15 3.32
N ARG A 133 -10.65 11.81 3.60
CA ARG A 133 -11.47 11.62 4.81
C ARG A 133 -12.69 10.72 4.59
N GLY A 134 -12.76 10.00 3.47
CA GLY A 134 -13.83 9.04 3.15
C GLY A 134 -13.91 7.88 4.14
N ALA A 135 -14.73 6.87 3.87
CA ALA A 135 -14.73 5.60 4.60
C ALA A 135 -13.41 4.89 4.36
N LEU A 136 -12.41 5.18 5.17
CA LEU A 136 -11.06 4.66 4.98
C LEU A 136 -11.03 3.22 5.45
N VAL A 137 -11.24 2.32 4.51
CA VAL A 137 -11.05 0.88 4.75
C VAL A 137 -9.56 0.55 4.75
N ASN A 138 -8.78 1.21 3.89
CA ASN A 138 -7.32 1.01 3.79
C ASN A 138 -6.56 2.33 3.92
N THR A 139 -5.50 2.33 4.70
CA THR A 139 -4.61 3.49 4.89
C THR A 139 -3.98 3.97 3.58
N GLN A 140 -3.78 3.08 2.62
CA GLN A 140 -3.21 3.40 1.29
C GLN A 140 -4.11 4.30 0.44
N ASP A 141 -5.43 4.17 0.58
CA ASP A 141 -6.39 5.00 -0.15
C ASP A 141 -6.28 6.48 0.25
N MET A 142 -5.67 6.78 1.41
CA MET A 142 -5.39 8.15 1.85
C MET A 142 -4.40 8.88 0.94
N LEU A 143 -3.46 8.15 0.32
CA LEU A 143 -2.39 8.70 -0.52
C LEU A 143 -2.76 8.81 -2.00
N LYS A 144 -3.85 8.15 -2.42
CA LYS A 144 -4.25 8.07 -3.82
C LYS A 144 -4.55 9.45 -4.40
N GLY A 145 -3.87 9.80 -5.50
CA GLY A 145 -4.04 11.08 -6.18
C GLY A 145 -3.59 12.32 -5.38
N LYS A 146 -2.80 12.14 -4.30
CA LYS A 146 -2.35 13.27 -3.44
C LYS A 146 -0.96 13.77 -3.76
N VAL A 147 -0.08 12.94 -4.30
CA VAL A 147 1.34 13.26 -4.50
C VAL A 147 1.74 13.06 -5.96
N ALA A 148 2.32 14.08 -6.57
CA ALA A 148 2.96 13.95 -7.88
C ALA A 148 4.14 12.96 -7.79
N GLY A 149 4.28 12.08 -8.79
CA GLY A 149 5.30 11.03 -8.81
C GLY A 149 4.93 9.76 -8.03
N LEU A 150 3.81 9.75 -7.29
CA LEU A 150 3.34 8.60 -6.52
C LEU A 150 2.12 7.97 -7.22
N LEU A 151 2.29 6.78 -7.74
CA LEU A 151 1.21 5.96 -8.30
C LEU A 151 0.78 4.90 -7.28
N VAL A 152 -0.48 4.93 -6.87
CA VAL A 152 -1.10 3.94 -5.98
C VAL A 152 -2.15 3.17 -6.75
N THR A 153 -1.86 1.92 -7.10
CA THR A 153 -2.82 1.01 -7.74
C THR A 153 -3.47 0.16 -6.65
N PRO A 154 -4.77 0.33 -6.39
CA PRO A 154 -5.44 -0.43 -5.34
C PRO A 154 -5.48 -1.93 -5.68
N GLY A 155 -5.55 -2.77 -4.65
CA GLY A 155 -5.78 -4.20 -4.78
C GLY A 155 -7.14 -4.54 -5.41
N ASP A 156 -7.48 -5.81 -5.41
CA ASP A 156 -8.81 -6.28 -5.79
C ASP A 156 -9.88 -5.85 -4.75
N GLY A 157 -11.12 -6.28 -4.93
CA GLY A 157 -12.23 -5.93 -4.03
C GLY A 157 -12.24 -6.68 -2.70
N GLY A 158 -11.22 -7.49 -2.40
CA GLY A 158 -11.12 -8.26 -1.16
C GLY A 158 -10.85 -7.43 0.08
N PRO A 159 -11.41 -7.79 1.25
CA PRO A 159 -11.10 -7.13 2.51
C PRO A 159 -9.62 -7.25 2.85
N GLY A 160 -8.98 -6.15 3.25
CA GLY A 160 -7.56 -6.13 3.57
C GLY A 160 -6.61 -6.33 2.38
N SER A 161 -7.11 -6.26 1.12
CA SER A 161 -6.25 -6.35 -0.05
C SER A 161 -5.32 -5.14 -0.13
N GLY A 162 -4.01 -5.41 -0.33
CA GLY A 162 -2.98 -4.38 -0.40
C GLY A 162 -3.00 -3.62 -1.73
N ALA A 163 -2.54 -2.35 -1.74
CA ALA A 163 -2.27 -1.62 -2.97
C ALA A 163 -0.79 -1.74 -3.36
N ARG A 164 -0.53 -1.65 -4.65
CA ARG A 164 0.81 -1.48 -5.19
C ARG A 164 1.16 0.00 -5.21
N ILE A 165 2.30 0.36 -4.65
CA ILE A 165 2.78 1.74 -4.59
C ILE A 165 4.06 1.85 -5.41
N ARG A 166 4.15 2.87 -6.27
CA ARG A 166 5.31 3.17 -7.09
C ARG A 166 5.67 4.64 -7.02
N ILE A 167 6.97 4.94 -6.86
CA ILE A 167 7.49 6.30 -6.91
C ILE A 167 8.41 6.43 -8.12
N ARG A 168 8.06 7.31 -9.08
CA ARG A 168 8.85 7.59 -10.29
C ARG A 168 9.12 6.35 -11.15
N GLY A 169 8.13 5.45 -11.28
CA GLY A 169 8.21 4.23 -12.09
C GLY A 169 8.95 3.07 -11.42
N SER A 170 9.23 2.02 -12.20
CA SER A 170 9.93 0.83 -11.73
C SER A 170 11.44 0.99 -11.89
N ALA A 171 12.21 0.58 -10.87
CA ALA A 171 13.67 0.68 -10.87
C ALA A 171 14.36 -0.66 -11.13
N SER A 172 13.67 -1.77 -10.99
CA SER A 172 14.23 -3.11 -11.12
C SER A 172 13.31 -4.04 -11.89
N LEU A 173 13.88 -5.13 -12.43
CA LEU A 173 13.15 -6.22 -13.09
C LEU A 173 12.70 -7.30 -12.11
N ASN A 174 13.55 -7.70 -11.19
CA ASN A 174 13.32 -8.83 -10.30
C ASN A 174 13.42 -8.45 -8.82
N ALA A 175 13.93 -7.24 -8.49
CA ALA A 175 13.86 -6.70 -7.14
C ALA A 175 12.50 -6.04 -6.88
N SER A 176 12.19 -5.80 -5.60
CA SER A 176 11.01 -5.02 -5.23
C SER A 176 11.08 -3.62 -5.84
N ASN A 177 9.98 -3.18 -6.42
CA ASN A 177 9.78 -1.81 -6.88
C ASN A 177 8.97 -0.97 -5.87
N ASP A 178 8.60 -1.53 -4.71
CA ASP A 178 7.88 -0.82 -3.67
C ASP A 178 8.80 0.12 -2.88
N PRO A 179 8.32 1.31 -2.48
CA PRO A 179 9.09 2.22 -1.65
C PRO A 179 9.31 1.66 -0.25
N LEU A 180 10.39 2.09 0.40
CA LEU A 180 10.62 1.79 1.81
C LEU A 180 9.57 2.51 2.66
N ILE A 181 8.87 1.79 3.53
CA ILE A 181 7.94 2.36 4.51
C ILE A 181 8.65 2.43 5.86
N VAL A 182 8.61 3.61 6.47
CA VAL A 182 9.19 3.87 7.79
C VAL A 182 8.11 4.46 8.69
N ILE A 183 7.81 3.79 9.81
CA ILE A 183 6.78 4.23 10.76
C ILE A 183 7.48 4.68 12.04
N ASP A 184 7.34 5.95 12.41
CA ASP A 184 7.99 6.55 13.58
C ASP A 184 9.49 6.24 13.69
N GLY A 185 10.18 6.17 12.54
CA GLY A 185 11.61 5.88 12.43
C GLY A 185 11.97 4.39 12.39
N VAL A 186 11.00 3.47 12.43
CA VAL A 186 11.25 2.02 12.24
C VAL A 186 10.96 1.64 10.80
N PRO A 187 11.94 1.17 10.02
CA PRO A 187 11.71 0.57 8.71
C PRO A 187 10.90 -0.71 8.86
N VAL A 188 9.77 -0.78 8.17
CA VAL A 188 8.82 -1.89 8.28
C VAL A 188 9.14 -2.94 7.23
N ALA A 189 9.22 -4.20 7.65
CA ALA A 189 9.44 -5.32 6.73
C ALA A 189 8.22 -5.51 5.81
N GLN A 190 8.48 -5.60 4.51
CA GLN A 190 7.50 -5.98 3.49
C GLN A 190 7.48 -7.50 3.32
N GLY A 191 6.32 -8.06 2.95
CA GLY A 191 6.24 -9.49 2.60
C GLY A 191 6.40 -10.45 3.79
N ALA A 192 6.00 -10.06 4.99
CA ALA A 192 6.06 -10.90 6.18
C ALA A 192 5.16 -12.17 6.15
N GLY A 193 4.68 -12.57 4.98
CA GLY A 193 3.84 -13.76 4.76
C GLY A 193 2.44 -13.67 5.39
N GLY A 194 1.41 -14.19 4.72
CA GLY A 194 0.05 -14.28 5.27
C GLY A 194 -0.74 -12.97 5.31
N ALA A 195 -1.64 -12.83 6.26
CA ALA A 195 -2.67 -11.79 6.36
C ALA A 195 -2.20 -10.33 6.49
N MET A 196 -0.92 -10.10 6.74
CA MET A 196 -0.33 -8.76 6.90
C MET A 196 0.76 -8.48 5.88
N SER A 197 0.52 -8.81 4.61
CA SER A 197 1.47 -8.55 3.51
C SER A 197 1.71 -7.06 3.27
N ASN A 198 0.76 -6.19 3.65
CA ASN A 198 0.85 -4.75 3.46
C ASN A 198 1.21 -4.02 4.76
N PRO A 199 2.36 -3.33 4.81
CA PRO A 199 2.77 -2.58 5.99
C PRO A 199 1.83 -1.45 6.42
N LEU A 200 1.07 -0.86 5.48
CA LEU A 200 0.15 0.24 5.78
C LEU A 200 -1.14 -0.21 6.48
N ASP A 201 -1.49 -1.49 6.38
CA ASP A 201 -2.64 -2.05 7.10
C ASP A 201 -2.41 -2.17 8.61
N LEU A 202 -1.17 -1.93 9.06
CA LEU A 202 -0.82 -1.89 10.49
C LEU A 202 -1.32 -0.66 11.20
N LEU A 203 -1.54 0.41 10.44
CA LEU A 203 -1.85 1.71 11.02
C LEU A 203 -3.36 1.95 11.04
N ASN A 204 -3.82 2.44 12.18
CA ASN A 204 -5.11 3.08 12.22
C ASN A 204 -5.01 4.46 11.55
N PRO A 205 -5.81 4.76 10.52
CA PRO A 205 -5.81 6.06 9.85
C PRO A 205 -5.97 7.26 10.80
N ASN A 206 -6.71 7.07 11.92
CA ASN A 206 -6.93 8.13 12.91
C ASN A 206 -5.68 8.47 13.74
N ASP A 207 -4.69 7.58 13.79
CA ASP A 207 -3.44 7.78 14.54
C ASP A 207 -2.33 8.46 13.71
N ILE A 208 -2.54 8.65 12.42
CA ILE A 208 -1.56 9.26 11.52
C ILE A 208 -1.59 10.78 11.66
N GLU A 209 -0.42 11.39 11.80
CA GLU A 209 -0.21 12.83 11.80
C GLU A 209 0.16 13.33 10.40
N SER A 210 1.13 12.67 9.75
CA SER A 210 1.61 13.07 8.43
C SER A 210 2.24 11.91 7.66
N PHE A 211 2.27 12.08 6.33
CA PHE A 211 3.10 11.32 5.41
C PHE A 211 4.14 12.24 4.79
N SER A 212 5.39 11.82 4.75
CA SER A 212 6.45 12.48 3.98
C SER A 212 6.98 11.52 2.93
N VAL A 213 6.85 11.89 1.65
CA VAL A 213 7.30 11.08 0.52
C VAL A 213 8.61 11.64 0.00
N LEU A 214 9.71 10.90 0.19
CA LEU A 214 11.05 11.24 -0.29
C LEU A 214 11.24 10.62 -1.68
N LYS A 215 11.29 11.46 -2.71
CA LYS A 215 11.23 11.02 -4.12
C LYS A 215 12.58 11.01 -4.82
N ASP A 216 13.54 11.80 -4.36
CA ASP A 216 14.87 11.91 -4.97
C ASP A 216 15.97 11.28 -4.11
N ALA A 217 17.12 11.05 -4.74
CA ALA A 217 18.25 10.42 -4.07
C ALA A 217 18.84 11.28 -2.96
N SER A 218 18.75 12.63 -3.02
CA SER A 218 19.33 13.49 -1.98
C SER A 218 18.54 13.44 -0.67
N SER A 219 17.22 13.41 -0.77
CA SER A 219 16.33 13.27 0.41
C SER A 219 16.34 11.85 0.96
N ALA A 220 16.45 10.84 0.10
CA ALA A 220 16.37 9.43 0.43
C ALA A 220 17.71 8.77 0.78
N ALA A 221 18.86 9.36 0.38
CA ALA A 221 20.21 8.76 0.51
C ALA A 221 20.57 8.39 1.97
N ILE A 222 20.01 9.05 2.95
CA ILE A 222 20.25 8.73 4.36
C ILE A 222 19.71 7.33 4.74
N TYR A 223 18.74 6.78 3.98
CA TYR A 223 18.24 5.41 4.09
C TYR A 223 19.02 4.42 3.21
N GLY A 224 19.95 4.92 2.37
CA GLY A 224 20.95 4.15 1.62
C GLY A 224 20.37 3.15 0.64
N SER A 225 20.81 1.92 0.79
CA SER A 225 20.48 0.79 -0.08
C SER A 225 19.01 0.34 -0.07
N ARG A 226 18.18 0.90 0.77
CA ARG A 226 16.74 0.59 0.83
C ARG A 226 15.87 1.68 0.19
N ALA A 227 16.48 2.76 -0.27
CA ALA A 227 15.79 3.96 -0.72
C ALA A 227 15.77 4.14 -2.24
N SER A 228 16.22 3.12 -3.02
CA SER A 228 16.25 3.21 -4.49
C SER A 228 14.87 3.49 -5.09
N ASN A 229 13.80 2.98 -4.48
CA ASN A 229 12.41 3.18 -4.91
C ASN A 229 11.70 4.35 -4.19
N GLY A 230 12.47 5.23 -3.50
CA GLY A 230 11.92 6.26 -2.63
C GLY A 230 11.56 5.76 -1.25
N VAL A 231 11.16 6.67 -0.38
CA VAL A 231 10.80 6.38 1.02
C VAL A 231 9.50 7.07 1.38
N ILE A 232 8.62 6.37 2.06
CA ILE A 232 7.41 6.92 2.68
C ILE A 232 7.61 6.91 4.20
N LEU A 233 7.75 8.10 4.78
CA LEU A 233 7.82 8.29 6.22
C LEU A 233 6.43 8.54 6.76
N ILE A 234 6.05 7.80 7.78
CA ILE A 234 4.76 7.96 8.45
C ILE A 234 5.03 8.37 9.88
N THR A 235 4.51 9.52 10.24
CA THR A 235 4.57 10.01 11.62
C THR A 235 3.20 9.83 12.25
N THR A 236 3.17 9.25 13.45
CA THR A 236 1.93 9.13 14.21
C THR A 236 1.78 10.24 15.22
N LYS A 237 0.52 10.56 15.56
CA LYS A 237 0.16 11.63 16.50
C LYS A 237 0.78 11.40 17.86
N LYS A 238 1.33 12.44 18.44
CA LYS A 238 1.90 12.48 19.78
C LYS A 238 0.98 13.17 20.77
N GLY A 239 1.35 13.15 22.06
CA GLY A 239 0.68 13.91 23.09
C GLY A 239 0.89 15.41 22.92
N ILE A 240 -0.18 16.18 22.98
CA ILE A 240 -0.20 17.64 22.88
C ILE A 240 -1.11 18.22 23.96
N GLY A 241 -0.96 19.55 24.19
CA GLY A 241 -1.79 20.24 25.18
C GLY A 241 -1.29 20.04 26.62
N THR A 242 -2.01 20.59 27.60
CA THR A 242 -1.71 20.48 29.03
C THR A 242 -2.71 19.62 29.76
N ALA A 243 -3.98 19.62 29.35
CA ALA A 243 -5.04 18.82 29.93
C ALA A 243 -5.23 17.51 29.16
N PRO A 244 -5.62 16.40 29.82
CA PRO A 244 -6.02 15.18 29.14
C PRO A 244 -7.23 15.44 28.23
N GLN A 245 -7.14 14.97 26.99
CA GLN A 245 -8.24 14.99 26.03
C GLN A 245 -8.56 13.59 25.59
N VAL A 246 -9.84 13.32 25.39
CA VAL A 246 -10.34 12.01 24.89
C VAL A 246 -11.04 12.24 23.57
N THR A 247 -10.72 11.42 22.58
CA THR A 247 -11.39 11.46 21.29
C THR A 247 -11.97 10.10 20.95
N TYR A 248 -13.18 10.11 20.38
CA TYR A 248 -13.81 8.93 19.80
C TYR A 248 -14.08 9.15 18.31
N SER A 249 -13.72 8.18 17.48
CA SER A 249 -14.08 8.15 16.07
C SER A 249 -14.74 6.80 15.75
N GLY A 250 -15.97 6.83 15.26
CA GLY A 250 -16.68 5.63 14.85
C GLY A 250 -17.20 5.77 13.41
N SER A 251 -17.16 4.69 12.64
CA SER A 251 -17.77 4.64 11.32
C SER A 251 -18.49 3.34 11.06
N VAL A 252 -19.54 3.42 10.25
CA VAL A 252 -20.27 2.28 9.70
C VAL A 252 -20.35 2.43 8.19
N SER A 253 -20.20 1.33 7.46
CA SER A 253 -20.18 1.37 6.01
C SER A 253 -20.95 0.18 5.42
N LEU A 254 -21.61 0.45 4.28
CA LEU A 254 -22.26 -0.55 3.44
C LEU A 254 -21.54 -0.63 2.11
N GLN A 255 -21.14 -1.82 1.72
CA GLN A 255 -20.40 -2.08 0.50
C GLN A 255 -21.27 -2.88 -0.47
N ASN A 256 -21.20 -2.54 -1.73
CA ASN A 256 -21.92 -3.23 -2.80
C ASN A 256 -21.01 -3.34 -4.02
N ILE A 257 -21.04 -4.46 -4.75
CA ILE A 257 -20.30 -4.60 -6.00
C ILE A 257 -20.74 -3.52 -6.99
N SER A 258 -19.78 -2.95 -7.70
CA SER A 258 -20.03 -1.90 -8.69
C SER A 258 -20.42 -2.44 -10.06
N ARG A 259 -19.94 -3.65 -10.41
CA ARG A 259 -20.10 -4.29 -11.72
C ARG A 259 -20.07 -5.80 -11.60
N LYS A 260 -20.80 -6.50 -12.47
CA LYS A 260 -20.74 -7.95 -12.70
C LYS A 260 -20.13 -8.24 -14.07
N VAL A 261 -19.57 -9.44 -14.22
CA VAL A 261 -19.09 -9.93 -15.53
C VAL A 261 -20.28 -10.06 -16.48
N PRO A 262 -20.24 -9.46 -17.68
CA PRO A 262 -21.36 -9.47 -18.61
C PRO A 262 -21.45 -10.84 -19.35
N VAL A 263 -22.29 -11.73 -18.84
CA VAL A 263 -22.57 -13.07 -19.39
C VAL A 263 -24.03 -13.21 -19.81
N MET A 264 -24.39 -14.30 -20.47
CA MET A 264 -25.77 -14.58 -20.89
C MET A 264 -26.59 -15.09 -19.70
N SER A 265 -27.87 -14.69 -19.63
CA SER A 265 -28.83 -15.33 -18.74
C SER A 265 -29.20 -16.74 -19.26
N SER A 266 -29.82 -17.58 -18.43
CA SER A 266 -30.27 -18.91 -18.85
C SER A 266 -31.15 -18.89 -20.11
N ALA A 267 -32.11 -17.95 -20.18
CA ALA A 267 -32.96 -17.74 -21.33
C ALA A 267 -32.18 -17.35 -22.59
N GLN A 268 -31.24 -16.38 -22.43
CA GLN A 268 -30.38 -15.94 -23.54
C GLN A 268 -29.44 -17.09 -24.01
N LEU A 269 -28.93 -17.90 -23.08
CA LEU A 269 -28.07 -19.02 -23.40
C LEU A 269 -28.82 -20.09 -24.18
N ARG A 270 -30.07 -20.45 -23.76
CA ARG A 270 -30.93 -21.40 -24.46
C ARG A 270 -31.23 -20.91 -25.89
N GLU A 271 -31.65 -19.64 -26.03
CA GLU A 271 -31.90 -19.06 -27.35
C GLU A 271 -30.63 -19.04 -28.21
N PHE A 272 -29.49 -18.65 -27.63
CA PHE A 272 -28.22 -18.61 -28.34
C PHE A 272 -27.81 -19.97 -28.88
N TYR A 273 -27.79 -20.98 -28.02
CA TYR A 273 -27.38 -22.34 -28.42
C TYR A 273 -28.35 -22.98 -29.40
N SER A 274 -29.67 -22.76 -29.29
CA SER A 274 -30.62 -23.25 -30.26
C SER A 274 -30.43 -22.67 -31.66
N LYS A 275 -29.93 -21.43 -31.77
CA LYS A 275 -29.60 -20.76 -33.02
C LYS A 275 -28.26 -21.19 -33.62
N VAL A 276 -27.25 -21.35 -32.77
CA VAL A 276 -25.88 -21.69 -33.20
C VAL A 276 -25.74 -23.18 -33.47
N TYR A 277 -26.41 -24.03 -32.68
CA TYR A 277 -26.41 -25.48 -32.75
C TYR A 277 -27.86 -26.00 -32.80
N PRO A 278 -28.49 -26.03 -33.98
CA PRO A 278 -29.90 -26.34 -34.09
C PRO A 278 -30.28 -27.68 -33.47
N PRO A 279 -31.47 -27.79 -32.85
CA PRO A 279 -31.99 -29.07 -32.36
C PRO A 279 -32.04 -30.11 -33.48
N GLY A 280 -31.65 -31.38 -33.17
CA GLY A 280 -31.58 -32.49 -34.11
C GLY A 280 -30.22 -32.68 -34.80
N THR A 281 -29.29 -31.73 -34.68
CA THR A 281 -27.86 -31.99 -34.96
C THR A 281 -27.22 -32.79 -33.82
N ALA A 282 -26.14 -33.53 -34.09
CA ALA A 282 -25.42 -34.30 -33.05
C ALA A 282 -24.98 -33.40 -31.91
N THR A 283 -24.40 -32.24 -32.24
CA THR A 283 -23.97 -31.20 -31.24
C THR A 283 -25.17 -30.65 -30.50
N GLY A 284 -26.27 -30.34 -31.18
CA GLY A 284 -27.48 -29.79 -30.56
C GLY A 284 -28.14 -30.77 -29.57
N VAL A 285 -28.09 -32.10 -29.87
CA VAL A 285 -28.55 -33.14 -28.94
C VAL A 285 -27.64 -33.23 -27.72
N SER A 286 -26.33 -33.21 -27.90
CA SER A 286 -25.37 -33.19 -26.78
C SER A 286 -25.53 -31.95 -25.86
N ILE A 287 -25.72 -30.78 -26.45
CA ILE A 287 -25.98 -29.56 -25.70
C ILE A 287 -27.29 -29.67 -24.91
N ALA A 288 -28.36 -30.17 -25.53
CA ALA A 288 -29.67 -30.37 -24.89
C ALA A 288 -29.58 -31.30 -23.66
N SER A 289 -28.73 -32.32 -23.70
CA SER A 289 -28.53 -33.25 -22.58
C SER A 289 -27.75 -32.60 -21.40
N LEU A 290 -26.98 -31.56 -21.65
CA LEU A 290 -26.22 -30.82 -20.63
C LEU A 290 -26.98 -29.59 -20.10
N MET A 291 -28.13 -29.23 -20.68
CA MET A 291 -28.98 -28.13 -20.18
C MET A 291 -29.94 -28.67 -19.12
N GLY A 292 -29.93 -28.02 -17.98
CA GLY A 292 -30.94 -28.21 -16.94
C GLY A 292 -32.16 -27.29 -17.14
N ASP A 293 -33.12 -27.27 -16.20
CA ASP A 293 -34.34 -26.47 -16.24
C ASP A 293 -34.29 -25.19 -15.39
N SER A 294 -33.22 -24.98 -14.64
CA SER A 294 -33.07 -23.86 -13.70
C SER A 294 -32.77 -22.53 -14.39
N ASP A 295 -32.96 -21.45 -13.65
CA ASP A 295 -32.56 -20.08 -13.98
C ASP A 295 -31.70 -19.53 -12.84
N THR A 296 -30.41 -19.81 -12.88
CA THR A 296 -29.47 -19.56 -11.81
C THR A 296 -28.55 -18.38 -12.20
N ASP A 297 -28.59 -17.27 -11.44
CA ASP A 297 -27.55 -16.25 -11.46
C ASP A 297 -26.45 -16.62 -10.47
N TRP A 298 -25.42 -17.32 -10.96
CA TRP A 298 -24.29 -17.76 -10.13
C TRP A 298 -23.52 -16.60 -9.48
N GLN A 299 -23.47 -15.43 -10.14
CA GLN A 299 -22.80 -14.26 -9.59
C GLN A 299 -23.56 -13.68 -8.39
N ASP A 300 -24.90 -13.69 -8.39
CA ASP A 300 -25.68 -13.28 -7.22
C ASP A 300 -25.53 -14.24 -6.03
N LEU A 301 -25.28 -15.52 -6.29
CA LEU A 301 -25.08 -16.51 -5.23
C LEU A 301 -23.76 -16.32 -4.47
N ILE A 302 -22.71 -15.87 -5.16
CA ILE A 302 -21.39 -15.70 -4.55
C ILE A 302 -21.21 -14.31 -3.93
N PHE A 303 -21.94 -13.29 -4.40
CA PHE A 303 -21.81 -11.94 -3.87
C PHE A 303 -22.86 -11.62 -2.78
N ARG A 304 -22.52 -10.66 -1.94
CA ARG A 304 -23.42 -10.10 -0.92
C ARG A 304 -23.23 -8.58 -0.79
N LYS A 305 -24.20 -7.91 -0.20
CA LYS A 305 -23.99 -6.59 0.39
C LYS A 305 -23.21 -6.79 1.68
N ALA A 306 -22.06 -6.12 1.80
CA ALA A 306 -21.16 -6.32 2.91
C ALA A 306 -21.20 -5.13 3.88
N PHE A 307 -20.97 -5.42 5.16
CA PHE A 307 -20.96 -4.43 6.22
C PHE A 307 -19.54 -4.24 6.74
N ALA A 308 -19.17 -2.99 7.05
CA ALA A 308 -17.93 -2.69 7.73
C ALA A 308 -18.15 -1.68 8.85
N THR A 309 -17.36 -1.81 9.91
CA THR A 309 -17.40 -0.90 11.06
C THR A 309 -15.99 -0.62 11.56
N GLU A 310 -15.77 0.59 12.06
CA GLU A 310 -14.51 1.00 12.66
C GLU A 310 -14.78 1.85 13.89
N HIS A 311 -14.06 1.59 14.97
CA HIS A 311 -14.14 2.32 16.22
C HIS A 311 -12.74 2.61 16.74
N ASN A 312 -12.47 3.87 17.09
CA ASN A 312 -11.21 4.32 17.67
C ASN A 312 -11.50 5.17 18.91
N VAL A 313 -10.77 4.90 19.98
CA VAL A 313 -10.74 5.73 21.18
C VAL A 313 -9.28 6.12 21.42
N SER A 314 -9.00 7.40 21.60
CA SER A 314 -7.68 7.84 22.00
C SER A 314 -7.74 8.84 23.15
N ILE A 315 -6.73 8.76 24.02
CA ILE A 315 -6.47 9.71 25.10
C ILE A 315 -5.08 10.28 24.91
N TYR A 316 -4.94 11.60 25.03
CA TYR A 316 -3.65 12.25 24.91
C TYR A 316 -3.59 13.47 25.84
N GLY A 317 -2.38 13.88 26.17
CA GLY A 317 -2.10 15.01 27.05
C GLY A 317 -0.62 15.15 27.35
N ASN A 318 -0.31 15.99 28.32
CA ASN A 318 1.06 16.23 28.75
C ASN A 318 1.12 16.28 30.29
N LEU A 319 1.70 15.26 30.90
CA LEU A 319 1.81 15.19 32.35
C LEU A 319 2.90 16.14 32.84
N ASN A 320 2.54 17.09 33.71
CA ASN A 320 3.44 18.08 34.32
C ASN A 320 4.25 18.89 33.28
N ASN A 321 3.75 19.09 32.06
CA ASN A 321 4.43 19.75 30.95
C ASN A 321 5.81 19.16 30.58
N ARG A 322 6.10 17.94 31.02
CA ARG A 322 7.39 17.25 30.81
C ARG A 322 7.25 15.88 30.14
N MET A 323 6.05 15.33 30.12
CA MET A 323 5.81 14.00 29.58
C MET A 323 4.55 14.00 28.70
N PRO A 324 4.67 14.42 27.43
CA PRO A 324 3.62 14.18 26.44
C PRO A 324 3.33 12.70 26.33
N TYR A 325 2.05 12.35 26.31
CA TYR A 325 1.61 10.95 26.16
C TYR A 325 0.38 10.85 25.26
N ARG A 326 0.27 9.75 24.54
CA ARG A 326 -0.90 9.36 23.80
C ARG A 326 -1.08 7.86 23.89
N ALA A 327 -2.32 7.43 24.06
CA ALA A 327 -2.68 6.02 23.93
C ALA A 327 -3.95 5.94 23.07
N SER A 328 -4.01 4.97 22.16
CA SER A 328 -5.20 4.69 21.35
C SER A 328 -5.47 3.21 21.25
N ILE A 329 -6.76 2.86 21.15
CA ILE A 329 -7.23 1.51 20.88
C ILE A 329 -8.26 1.61 19.76
N ALA A 330 -8.13 0.76 18.74
CA ALA A 330 -9.11 0.69 17.68
C ALA A 330 -9.48 -0.75 17.32
N TYR A 331 -10.70 -0.89 16.82
CA TYR A 331 -11.22 -2.10 16.20
C TYR A 331 -11.80 -1.74 14.82
N SER A 332 -11.49 -2.56 13.83
CA SER A 332 -12.06 -2.50 12.49
C SER A 332 -12.50 -3.90 12.08
N GLY A 333 -13.76 -4.03 11.67
CA GLY A 333 -14.32 -5.28 11.13
C GLY A 333 -14.92 -5.02 9.76
N GLN A 334 -14.53 -5.82 8.78
CA GLN A 334 -14.97 -5.70 7.40
C GLN A 334 -15.36 -7.06 6.84
N GLU A 335 -16.62 -7.21 6.44
CA GLU A 335 -17.03 -8.28 5.55
C GLU A 335 -16.67 -7.94 4.10
N GLY A 336 -16.31 -8.92 3.30
CA GLY A 336 -16.14 -8.74 1.86
C GLY A 336 -17.44 -8.91 1.09
N THR A 337 -17.50 -8.28 -0.08
CA THR A 337 -18.62 -8.43 -1.02
C THR A 337 -18.70 -9.82 -1.64
N LEU A 338 -17.60 -10.54 -1.73
CA LEU A 338 -17.59 -11.98 -1.98
C LEU A 338 -17.86 -12.69 -0.65
N ARG A 339 -18.77 -13.67 -0.63
CA ARG A 339 -19.07 -14.44 0.58
C ARG A 339 -17.83 -15.19 1.05
N GLU A 340 -17.80 -15.65 2.30
CA GLU A 340 -16.67 -16.34 2.94
C GLU A 340 -15.38 -15.50 3.00
N SER A 341 -15.50 -14.19 2.90
CA SER A 341 -14.37 -13.29 3.11
C SER A 341 -14.65 -12.27 4.21
N ARG A 342 -13.66 -12.07 5.08
CA ARG A 342 -13.74 -11.17 6.23
C ARG A 342 -12.35 -10.74 6.67
N TYR A 343 -12.26 -9.53 7.19
CA TYR A 343 -11.05 -9.00 7.82
C TYR A 343 -11.40 -8.23 9.09
N ASP A 344 -10.90 -8.71 10.22
CA ASP A 344 -11.01 -8.05 11.52
C ASP A 344 -9.64 -7.61 11.99
N ARG A 345 -9.54 -6.42 12.55
CA ARG A 345 -8.28 -5.88 13.05
C ARG A 345 -8.50 -5.13 14.36
N GLY A 346 -7.72 -5.46 15.37
CA GLY A 346 -7.56 -4.71 16.60
C GLY A 346 -6.20 -4.05 16.64
N THR A 347 -6.11 -2.76 16.99
CA THR A 347 -4.84 -2.03 17.14
C THR A 347 -4.75 -1.36 18.50
N ALA A 348 -3.57 -1.30 19.05
CA ALA A 348 -3.24 -0.53 20.26
C ALA A 348 -1.93 0.24 20.00
N ASP A 349 -1.93 1.53 20.27
CA ASP A 349 -0.78 2.41 20.08
C ASP A 349 -0.52 3.20 21.37
N ILE A 350 0.75 3.29 21.78
CA ILE A 350 1.19 4.06 22.95
C ILE A 350 2.43 4.87 22.55
N SER A 351 2.36 6.19 22.72
CA SER A 351 3.47 7.11 22.54
C SER A 351 3.69 7.92 23.80
N ILE A 352 4.95 7.93 24.29
CA ILE A 352 5.36 8.68 25.48
C ILE A 352 6.69 9.32 25.20
N SER A 353 6.79 10.67 25.41
CA SER A 353 8.01 11.43 25.13
C SER A 353 8.46 12.26 26.34
N PRO A 354 8.93 11.62 27.44
CA PRO A 354 9.37 12.34 28.64
C PRO A 354 10.68 13.10 28.41
N SER A 355 10.80 14.27 29.05
CA SER A 355 12.03 15.07 29.06
C SER A 355 12.51 15.35 30.47
N PHE A 356 13.83 15.30 30.65
CA PHE A 356 14.56 15.43 31.92
C PHE A 356 15.72 16.43 31.76
N LEU A 357 16.35 16.79 32.89
CA LEU A 357 17.54 17.67 32.93
C LEU A 357 17.31 18.97 32.14
N ASP A 358 16.21 19.64 32.42
CA ASP A 358 15.80 20.86 31.72
C ASP A 358 15.80 20.73 30.18
N LYS A 359 15.21 19.62 29.69
CA LYS A 359 15.10 19.23 28.27
C LYS A 359 16.44 18.85 27.60
N HIS A 360 17.54 18.66 28.35
CA HIS A 360 18.77 18.11 27.78
C HIS A 360 18.69 16.62 27.48
N LEU A 361 17.91 15.85 28.25
CA LEU A 361 17.70 14.44 28.01
C LEU A 361 16.23 14.21 27.70
N SER A 362 15.93 13.71 26.53
CA SER A 362 14.58 13.30 26.11
C SER A 362 14.55 11.84 25.68
N PHE A 363 13.46 11.18 25.99
CA PHE A 363 13.16 9.86 25.45
C PHE A 363 11.96 9.94 24.52
N ASP A 364 11.93 9.06 23.51
CA ASP A 364 10.79 8.87 22.64
C ASP A 364 10.48 7.38 22.56
N VAL A 365 9.34 6.98 23.10
CA VAL A 365 8.91 5.59 23.19
C VAL A 365 7.62 5.43 22.43
N ASN A 366 7.63 4.63 21.36
CA ASN A 366 6.47 4.33 20.53
C ASN A 366 6.29 2.82 20.47
N LEU A 367 5.12 2.34 20.88
CA LEU A 367 4.77 0.91 20.93
C LEU A 367 3.45 0.72 20.21
N LYS A 368 3.41 -0.18 19.22
CA LYS A 368 2.23 -0.50 18.43
C LYS A 368 2.00 -2.01 18.45
N GLY A 369 0.80 -2.42 18.81
CA GLY A 369 0.33 -3.79 18.73
C GLY A 369 -0.82 -3.92 17.75
N VAL A 370 -0.79 -4.94 16.91
CA VAL A 370 -1.84 -5.25 15.95
C VAL A 370 -2.17 -6.73 16.03
N TYR A 371 -3.45 -7.04 16.10
CA TYR A 371 -3.96 -8.39 15.92
C TYR A 371 -4.97 -8.37 14.78
N SER A 372 -4.88 -9.31 13.85
CA SER A 372 -5.86 -9.45 12.77
C SER A 372 -6.29 -10.90 12.58
N TYR A 373 -7.51 -11.02 12.12
CA TYR A 373 -8.12 -12.25 11.64
C TYR A 373 -8.61 -12.04 10.20
N SER A 374 -8.29 -12.97 9.32
CA SER A 374 -8.71 -12.91 7.91
C SER A 374 -9.31 -14.23 7.49
N ASP A 375 -10.50 -14.20 6.90
CA ASP A 375 -11.04 -15.27 6.08
C ASP A 375 -10.80 -14.92 4.62
N TYR A 376 -10.22 -15.82 3.85
CA TYR A 376 -9.90 -15.62 2.44
C TYR A 376 -10.85 -16.44 1.58
N ALA A 377 -11.68 -15.75 0.80
CA ALA A 377 -12.40 -16.42 -0.28
C ALA A 377 -11.48 -16.59 -1.50
N ASP A 378 -11.63 -17.67 -2.21
CA ASP A 378 -10.95 -17.88 -3.49
C ASP A 378 -11.51 -16.91 -4.55
N GLY A 379 -10.76 -15.86 -4.88
CA GLY A 379 -11.18 -14.83 -5.86
C GLY A 379 -11.42 -15.39 -7.26
N SER A 380 -10.83 -16.53 -7.62
CA SER A 380 -11.04 -17.17 -8.93
C SER A 380 -12.47 -17.67 -9.13
N VAL A 381 -13.25 -17.78 -8.04
CA VAL A 381 -14.69 -18.13 -8.09
C VAL A 381 -15.50 -17.11 -8.88
N VAL A 382 -15.05 -15.85 -8.98
CA VAL A 382 -15.74 -14.80 -9.77
C VAL A 382 -15.80 -15.17 -11.24
N GLY A 383 -14.65 -15.55 -11.81
CA GLY A 383 -14.59 -16.03 -13.20
C GLY A 383 -15.38 -17.35 -13.39
N ARG A 384 -15.28 -18.26 -12.42
CA ARG A 384 -16.02 -19.53 -12.47
C ARG A 384 -17.53 -19.30 -12.43
N ALA A 385 -18.04 -18.46 -11.54
CA ALA A 385 -19.47 -18.12 -11.43
C ALA A 385 -20.00 -17.43 -12.70
N ALA A 386 -19.17 -16.62 -13.36
CA ALA A 386 -19.56 -16.02 -14.63
C ALA A 386 -19.81 -17.06 -15.73
N PHE A 387 -18.97 -18.10 -15.80
CA PHE A 387 -19.03 -19.09 -16.89
C PHE A 387 -19.65 -20.42 -16.52
N PHE A 388 -20.08 -20.60 -15.29
CA PHE A 388 -20.82 -21.82 -14.94
C PHE A 388 -22.20 -21.81 -15.59
N ASN A 389 -22.72 -23.02 -15.91
CA ASN A 389 -23.98 -23.19 -16.61
C ASN A 389 -25.17 -22.60 -15.82
N PRO A 390 -25.83 -21.53 -16.29
CA PRO A 390 -26.95 -20.89 -15.57
C PRO A 390 -28.24 -21.71 -15.61
N THR A 391 -28.26 -22.83 -16.36
CA THR A 391 -29.44 -23.69 -16.46
C THR A 391 -29.46 -24.81 -15.42
N ILE A 392 -28.45 -24.87 -14.55
CA ILE A 392 -28.28 -25.88 -13.51
C ILE A 392 -28.73 -25.37 -12.15
N ASP A 393 -29.41 -26.23 -11.36
CA ASP A 393 -29.70 -25.97 -9.95
C ASP A 393 -28.36 -25.94 -9.16
N PRO A 394 -28.14 -24.98 -8.29
CA PRO A 394 -26.90 -24.91 -7.51
C PRO A 394 -26.71 -26.07 -6.51
N TYR A 395 -27.75 -26.84 -6.23
CA TYR A 395 -27.75 -27.91 -5.24
C TYR A 395 -28.17 -29.24 -5.82
N TRP A 396 -27.59 -30.34 -5.35
CA TRP A 396 -28.13 -31.67 -5.54
C TRP A 396 -29.48 -31.77 -4.79
N ARG A 397 -30.51 -32.30 -5.49
CA ARG A 397 -31.82 -32.45 -4.90
C ARG A 397 -32.23 -33.91 -4.81
N ASN A 398 -32.86 -34.27 -3.68
CA ASN A 398 -33.59 -35.51 -3.52
C ASN A 398 -34.93 -35.47 -4.28
N SER A 399 -35.61 -36.63 -4.44
CA SER A 399 -36.89 -36.71 -5.09
C SER A 399 -38.00 -35.89 -4.41
N ASP A 400 -37.88 -35.60 -3.14
CA ASP A 400 -38.78 -34.75 -2.36
C ASP A 400 -38.45 -33.25 -2.44
N GLY A 401 -37.40 -32.84 -3.19
CA GLY A 401 -36.94 -31.47 -3.36
C GLY A 401 -35.99 -30.96 -2.27
N THR A 402 -35.67 -31.74 -1.24
CA THR A 402 -34.65 -31.38 -0.23
C THR A 402 -33.23 -31.47 -0.82
N ILE A 403 -32.26 -30.78 -0.16
CA ILE A 403 -30.85 -30.85 -0.58
C ILE A 403 -30.28 -32.21 -0.18
N ASP A 404 -29.57 -32.84 -1.12
CA ASP A 404 -28.82 -34.09 -0.91
C ASP A 404 -27.40 -33.74 -0.44
N TYR A 405 -27.18 -33.66 0.86
CA TYR A 405 -25.86 -33.36 1.43
C TYR A 405 -24.86 -34.51 1.36
N THR A 406 -25.27 -35.70 0.91
CA THR A 406 -24.37 -36.85 0.77
C THR A 406 -23.52 -36.80 -0.51
N THR A 407 -23.94 -35.97 -1.48
CA THR A 407 -23.23 -35.76 -2.73
C THR A 407 -22.56 -34.39 -2.72
N THR A 408 -21.23 -34.33 -2.70
CA THR A 408 -20.40 -33.14 -2.73
C THR A 408 -20.92 -32.01 -1.81
N ASN A 409 -21.17 -32.37 -0.54
CA ASN A 409 -21.67 -31.46 0.50
C ASN A 409 -22.96 -30.71 0.10
N GLY A 410 -23.76 -31.28 -0.80
CA GLY A 410 -25.01 -30.70 -1.28
C GLY A 410 -24.88 -29.80 -2.51
N TYR A 411 -23.66 -29.37 -2.88
CA TYR A 411 -23.44 -28.51 -4.04
C TYR A 411 -23.43 -29.32 -5.33
N TRP A 412 -24.18 -28.85 -6.33
CA TRP A 412 -24.18 -29.54 -7.64
C TRP A 412 -22.83 -29.39 -8.31
N ASN A 413 -22.28 -30.50 -8.82
CA ASN A 413 -20.99 -30.50 -9.51
C ASN A 413 -21.11 -31.45 -10.75
N TYR A 414 -20.26 -31.18 -11.76
CA TYR A 414 -20.14 -32.09 -12.90
C TYR A 414 -19.47 -33.38 -12.44
N GLY A 415 -20.09 -34.52 -12.80
CA GLY A 415 -19.58 -35.82 -12.45
C GLY A 415 -20.64 -36.92 -12.69
N ASN A 416 -20.32 -38.15 -12.32
CA ASN A 416 -21.17 -39.32 -12.45
C ASN A 416 -21.46 -39.95 -11.09
N GLY A 417 -22.70 -40.44 -10.90
CA GLY A 417 -23.09 -41.05 -9.62
C GLY A 417 -23.65 -40.05 -8.62
N ARG A 418 -23.89 -40.52 -7.40
CA ARG A 418 -24.36 -39.72 -6.24
C ARG A 418 -23.84 -40.32 -4.94
N GLY A 419 -23.86 -39.53 -3.87
CA GLY A 419 -23.36 -39.93 -2.55
C GLY A 419 -21.87 -40.34 -2.62
N GLU A 420 -21.48 -41.33 -1.88
CA GLU A 420 -20.12 -41.90 -1.88
C GLU A 420 -19.67 -42.46 -3.23
N ALA A 421 -20.62 -42.76 -4.14
CA ALA A 421 -20.31 -43.23 -5.48
C ALA A 421 -20.15 -42.11 -6.50
N PHE A 422 -20.10 -40.82 -6.07
CA PHE A 422 -19.89 -39.71 -6.96
C PHE A 422 -18.46 -39.70 -7.48
N ILE A 423 -18.30 -39.68 -8.80
CA ILE A 423 -17.01 -39.55 -9.47
C ILE A 423 -16.96 -38.16 -10.10
N PRO A 424 -16.11 -37.24 -9.62
CA PRO A 424 -16.02 -35.87 -10.12
C PRO A 424 -15.47 -35.83 -11.55
N ASN A 425 -15.98 -34.92 -12.37
CA ASN A 425 -15.37 -34.56 -13.64
C ASN A 425 -14.26 -33.55 -13.45
N THR A 426 -13.04 -34.01 -13.30
CA THR A 426 -11.86 -33.18 -13.02
C THR A 426 -11.47 -32.25 -14.17
N LEU A 427 -11.96 -32.47 -15.40
CA LEU A 427 -11.72 -31.57 -16.53
C LEU A 427 -12.44 -30.22 -16.39
N VAL A 428 -13.53 -30.20 -15.60
CA VAL A 428 -14.36 -28.99 -15.42
C VAL A 428 -14.01 -28.24 -14.11
N GLY A 429 -13.65 -28.96 -13.08
CA GLY A 429 -13.46 -28.47 -11.73
C GLY A 429 -14.78 -28.22 -10.96
N PRO A 430 -14.70 -27.73 -9.72
CA PRO A 430 -15.86 -27.62 -8.83
C PRO A 430 -16.85 -26.52 -9.28
N SER A 431 -18.09 -26.64 -8.82
CA SER A 431 -19.07 -25.56 -8.97
C SER A 431 -18.66 -24.31 -8.16
N PRO A 432 -19.18 -23.12 -8.51
CA PRO A 432 -18.85 -21.90 -7.77
C PRO A 432 -19.12 -22.00 -6.27
N LEU A 433 -20.21 -22.64 -5.86
CA LEU A 433 -20.54 -22.78 -4.44
C LEU A 433 -19.65 -23.81 -3.74
N SER A 434 -19.36 -24.94 -4.37
CA SER A 434 -18.41 -25.92 -3.82
C SER A 434 -17.01 -25.29 -3.67
N GLN A 435 -16.55 -24.55 -4.69
CA GLN A 435 -15.26 -23.84 -4.61
C GLN A 435 -15.24 -22.80 -3.47
N LEU A 436 -16.34 -22.09 -3.26
CA LEU A 436 -16.43 -21.02 -2.27
C LEU A 436 -16.53 -21.55 -0.83
N TYR A 437 -17.36 -22.56 -0.61
CA TYR A 437 -17.72 -23.01 0.73
C TYR A 437 -16.93 -24.25 1.20
N ASP A 438 -16.43 -25.09 0.28
CA ASP A 438 -15.66 -26.26 0.65
C ASP A 438 -14.17 -25.95 0.83
N ASN A 439 -13.67 -24.85 0.28
CA ASN A 439 -12.32 -24.36 0.57
C ASN A 439 -12.32 -23.58 1.88
N ILE A 440 -11.39 -23.91 2.75
CA ILE A 440 -11.17 -23.22 4.02
C ILE A 440 -9.83 -22.50 3.93
N SER A 441 -9.81 -21.19 4.07
CA SER A 441 -8.58 -20.42 4.10
C SER A 441 -8.72 -19.25 5.07
N TYR A 442 -7.99 -19.29 6.18
CA TYR A 442 -7.98 -18.20 7.15
C TYR A 442 -6.62 -18.05 7.83
N ALA A 443 -6.38 -16.88 8.39
CA ALA A 443 -5.16 -16.62 9.14
C ALA A 443 -5.42 -15.71 10.34
N HIS A 444 -4.64 -15.96 11.39
CA HIS A 444 -4.48 -15.09 12.55
C HIS A 444 -3.09 -14.47 12.51
N SER A 445 -3.01 -13.16 12.55
CA SER A 445 -1.71 -12.48 12.57
C SER A 445 -1.61 -11.55 13.78
N SER A 446 -0.44 -11.59 14.41
CA SER A 446 -0.07 -10.68 15.49
C SER A 446 1.19 -9.95 15.10
N ARG A 447 1.21 -8.63 15.25
CA ARG A 447 2.40 -7.82 14.99
C ARG A 447 2.64 -6.82 16.10
N PHE A 448 3.92 -6.66 16.43
CA PHE A 448 4.38 -5.68 17.39
C PHE A 448 5.49 -4.84 16.75
N ILE A 449 5.33 -3.52 16.78
CA ILE A 449 6.36 -2.56 16.38
C ILE A 449 6.66 -1.70 17.59
N GLY A 450 7.94 -1.66 17.99
CA GLY A 450 8.40 -0.86 19.12
C GLY A 450 9.63 -0.05 18.74
N ARG A 451 9.69 1.21 19.18
CA ARG A 451 10.88 2.05 19.14
C ARG A 451 11.09 2.74 20.47
N MET A 452 12.31 2.74 20.91
CA MET A 452 12.79 3.56 22.03
C MET A 452 13.99 4.35 21.55
N ALA A 453 13.96 5.67 21.73
CA ALA A 453 15.07 6.56 21.42
C ALA A 453 15.39 7.43 22.64
N ALA A 454 16.67 7.71 22.84
CA ALA A 454 17.18 8.66 23.81
C ALA A 454 17.97 9.72 23.05
N ASP A 455 17.67 10.98 23.31
CA ASP A 455 18.36 12.15 22.74
C ASP A 455 18.94 12.97 23.89
N TYR A 456 20.25 13.23 23.83
CA TYR A 456 20.97 13.97 24.84
C TYR A 456 21.70 15.17 24.25
N LYS A 457 21.31 16.40 24.64
CA LYS A 457 22.02 17.64 24.36
C LYS A 457 23.12 17.85 25.36
N VAL A 458 24.33 18.11 24.88
CA VAL A 458 25.50 18.24 25.75
C VAL A 458 25.43 19.55 26.52
N HIS A 459 25.46 19.50 27.87
CA HIS A 459 25.48 20.69 28.72
C HIS A 459 26.68 21.59 28.43
N GLY A 460 26.44 22.85 28.15
CA GLY A 460 27.47 23.84 27.81
C GLY A 460 27.98 23.75 26.37
N LEU A 461 27.49 22.80 25.58
CA LEU A 461 27.69 22.70 24.14
C LEU A 461 26.37 22.30 23.49
N GLU A 462 25.35 23.11 23.58
CA GLU A 462 23.96 22.85 23.23
C GLU A 462 23.77 22.52 21.72
N ALA A 463 24.73 22.96 20.90
CA ALA A 463 24.78 22.62 19.48
C ALA A 463 25.02 21.11 19.22
N LEU A 464 25.67 20.41 20.17
CA LEU A 464 26.01 18.99 20.02
C LEU A 464 25.00 18.11 20.77
N ARG A 465 24.44 17.13 20.07
CA ARG A 465 23.58 16.11 20.66
C ARG A 465 23.91 14.69 20.17
N PHE A 466 23.62 13.73 21.01
CA PHE A 466 23.74 12.32 20.72
C PHE A 466 22.36 11.66 20.77
N ASN A 467 22.06 10.88 19.76
CA ASN A 467 20.84 10.08 19.72
C ASN A 467 21.21 8.60 19.64
N VAL A 468 20.52 7.80 20.44
CA VAL A 468 20.61 6.32 20.41
C VAL A 468 19.20 5.78 20.35
N SER A 469 18.92 4.90 19.40
CA SER A 469 17.61 4.28 19.26
C SER A 469 17.69 2.79 19.01
N ALA A 470 16.70 2.08 19.52
CA ALA A 470 16.46 0.67 19.25
C ALA A 470 15.04 0.47 18.72
N GLY A 471 14.92 -0.28 17.65
CA GLY A 471 13.65 -0.61 16.99
C GLY A 471 13.45 -2.12 16.86
N LEU A 472 12.21 -2.54 16.95
CA LEU A 472 11.82 -3.94 16.83
C LEU A 472 10.51 -4.03 16.06
N ASP A 473 10.45 -4.92 15.06
CA ASP A 473 9.26 -5.27 14.31
C ASP A 473 9.16 -6.80 14.28
N ILE A 474 8.13 -7.35 14.91
CA ILE A 474 7.89 -8.80 14.96
C ILE A 474 6.49 -9.07 14.44
N THR A 475 6.39 -9.98 13.47
CA THR A 475 5.11 -10.51 12.97
C THR A 475 5.07 -12.01 13.18
N ALA A 476 3.97 -12.52 13.68
CA ALA A 476 3.67 -13.94 13.73
C ALA A 476 2.30 -14.20 13.13
N THR A 477 2.25 -15.06 12.11
CA THR A 477 1.03 -15.45 11.40
C THR A 477 0.84 -16.94 11.49
N ASP A 478 -0.30 -17.36 11.99
CA ASP A 478 -0.78 -18.74 11.95
C ASP A 478 -1.85 -18.83 10.85
N SER A 479 -1.58 -19.57 9.77
CA SER A 479 -2.46 -19.74 8.61
C SER A 479 -3.02 -21.15 8.52
N TYR A 480 -4.20 -21.25 7.94
CA TYR A 480 -4.93 -22.48 7.72
C TYR A 480 -5.47 -22.50 6.30
N ASN A 481 -5.12 -23.53 5.55
CA ASN A 481 -5.65 -23.75 4.21
C ASN A 481 -6.09 -25.21 4.08
N GLY A 482 -7.27 -25.45 3.58
CA GLY A 482 -7.78 -26.83 3.50
C GLY A 482 -9.00 -26.97 2.59
N VAL A 483 -9.38 -28.22 2.40
CA VAL A 483 -10.55 -28.65 1.63
C VAL A 483 -11.40 -29.56 2.50
N ARG A 484 -12.70 -29.28 2.58
CA ARG A 484 -13.63 -30.08 3.38
C ARG A 484 -13.75 -31.51 2.85
N PRO A 485 -13.84 -32.50 3.75
CA PRO A 485 -14.18 -33.87 3.35
C PRO A 485 -15.50 -33.95 2.58
N GLY A 486 -15.60 -34.87 1.66
CA GLY A 486 -16.81 -35.04 0.82
C GLY A 486 -17.04 -33.95 -0.23
N SER A 487 -16.14 -32.94 -0.34
CA SER A 487 -16.21 -31.92 -1.38
C SER A 487 -15.80 -32.47 -2.74
N PHE A 488 -16.11 -31.72 -3.80
CA PHE A 488 -15.64 -32.06 -5.16
C PHE A 488 -14.11 -32.21 -5.23
N GLN A 489 -13.37 -31.28 -4.59
CA GLN A 489 -11.91 -31.29 -4.57
C GLN A 489 -11.35 -32.53 -3.83
N ALA A 490 -11.94 -32.86 -2.68
CA ALA A 490 -11.55 -34.04 -1.91
C ALA A 490 -11.82 -35.34 -2.69
N CYS A 491 -12.95 -35.43 -3.37
CA CYS A 491 -13.31 -36.59 -4.20
C CYS A 491 -12.47 -36.71 -5.49
N SER A 492 -11.79 -35.65 -5.93
CA SER A 492 -10.96 -35.67 -7.14
C SER A 492 -9.58 -36.32 -6.92
N ASP A 493 -9.19 -36.52 -5.67
CA ASP A 493 -7.99 -37.27 -5.32
C ASP A 493 -8.28 -38.76 -5.35
N THR A 494 -7.78 -39.46 -6.38
CA THR A 494 -8.06 -40.90 -6.60
C THR A 494 -7.42 -41.86 -5.59
N GLU A 495 -6.40 -41.35 -4.84
CA GLU A 495 -5.71 -42.15 -3.82
C GLU A 495 -6.37 -41.99 -2.45
N ASN A 496 -7.07 -40.86 -2.22
CA ASN A 496 -7.64 -40.51 -0.93
C ASN A 496 -9.12 -40.06 -1.05
N LEU A 497 -9.93 -40.78 -1.77
CA LEU A 497 -11.35 -40.49 -2.00
C LEU A 497 -12.09 -40.05 -0.72
N ALA A 498 -12.64 -38.85 -0.76
CA ALA A 498 -13.46 -38.22 0.28
C ALA A 498 -12.72 -37.75 1.56
N ILE A 499 -11.42 -37.80 1.58
CA ILE A 499 -10.60 -37.38 2.73
C ILE A 499 -10.17 -35.93 2.51
N GLY A 500 -10.53 -35.01 3.35
CA GLY A 500 -10.11 -33.62 3.27
C GLY A 500 -8.59 -33.47 3.47
N GLN A 501 -8.05 -32.35 2.98
CA GLN A 501 -6.66 -31.94 3.18
C GLN A 501 -6.61 -30.65 3.99
N HIS A 502 -5.61 -30.52 4.84
CA HIS A 502 -5.44 -29.34 5.67
C HIS A 502 -3.97 -28.99 5.88
N THR A 503 -3.61 -27.73 5.63
CA THR A 503 -2.26 -27.20 5.86
C THR A 503 -2.31 -26.14 6.95
N LYS A 504 -1.50 -26.32 7.99
CA LYS A 504 -1.19 -25.32 9.02
C LYS A 504 0.14 -24.68 8.68
N GLY A 505 0.13 -23.36 8.48
CA GLY A 505 1.34 -22.56 8.35
C GLY A 505 1.60 -21.75 9.61
N ARG A 506 2.85 -21.62 10.01
CA ARG A 506 3.31 -20.65 10.99
C ARG A 506 4.48 -19.89 10.45
N HIS A 507 4.25 -18.60 10.20
CA HIS A 507 5.24 -17.69 9.66
C HIS A 507 5.62 -16.67 10.72
N VAL A 508 6.91 -16.55 11.02
CA VAL A 508 7.42 -15.56 11.98
C VAL A 508 8.52 -14.75 11.33
N SER A 509 8.37 -13.44 11.33
CA SER A 509 9.41 -12.50 10.91
C SER A 509 9.79 -11.57 12.05
N ARG A 510 11.07 -11.22 12.11
CA ARG A 510 11.61 -10.28 13.10
C ARG A 510 12.64 -9.39 12.42
N SER A 511 12.45 -8.08 12.54
CA SER A 511 13.44 -7.07 12.19
C SER A 511 13.85 -6.32 13.45
N THR A 512 15.14 -6.30 13.73
CA THR A 512 15.74 -5.58 14.87
C THR A 512 16.62 -4.48 14.32
N LEU A 513 16.46 -3.25 14.81
CA LEU A 513 17.22 -2.08 14.42
C LEU A 513 17.94 -1.50 15.64
N PHE A 514 19.18 -1.12 15.47
CA PHE A 514 19.93 -0.29 16.41
C PHE A 514 20.58 0.85 15.64
N GLU A 515 20.44 2.07 16.15
CA GLU A 515 21.01 3.26 15.54
C GLU A 515 21.64 4.16 16.61
N ALA A 516 22.76 4.76 16.26
CA ALA A 516 23.42 5.76 17.10
C ALA A 516 24.01 6.85 16.20
N TYR A 517 23.70 8.12 16.50
CA TYR A 517 24.30 9.23 15.76
C TYR A 517 24.60 10.43 16.66
N ALA A 518 25.56 11.22 16.21
CA ALA A 518 25.85 12.54 16.73
C ALA A 518 25.35 13.58 15.73
N ASN A 519 24.78 14.66 16.24
CA ASN A 519 24.36 15.80 15.44
C ASN A 519 24.92 17.08 16.08
N TYR A 520 25.54 17.91 15.25
CA TYR A 520 26.01 19.27 15.61
C TYR A 520 25.24 20.27 14.76
N ASN A 521 24.45 21.12 15.39
CA ASN A 521 23.67 22.18 14.74
C ASN A 521 23.94 23.50 15.40
N GLU A 522 24.55 24.46 14.66
CA GLU A 522 24.93 25.78 15.16
C GLU A 522 24.61 26.83 14.11
N THR A 523 24.14 27.99 14.60
CA THR A 523 23.89 29.16 13.76
C THR A 523 24.76 30.31 14.23
N TRP A 524 25.58 30.89 13.34
CA TRP A 524 26.40 32.05 13.61
C TRP A 524 26.22 33.10 12.51
N GLY A 525 25.58 34.20 12.90
CA GLY A 525 25.20 35.25 11.97
C GLY A 525 24.23 34.72 10.88
N ILE A 526 24.63 34.85 9.63
CA ILE A 526 23.85 34.38 8.47
C ILE A 526 24.13 32.91 8.10
N HIS A 527 24.99 32.24 8.83
CA HIS A 527 25.44 30.87 8.53
C HIS A 527 24.78 29.88 9.48
N ASN A 528 24.15 28.85 8.95
CA ASN A 528 23.69 27.70 9.72
C ASN A 528 24.41 26.44 9.21
N LEU A 529 24.93 25.66 10.14
CA LEU A 529 25.62 24.40 9.86
C LEU A 529 24.99 23.27 10.68
N ASP A 530 24.49 22.23 10.00
CA ASP A 530 24.00 21.01 10.61
C ASP A 530 24.81 19.81 10.08
N ILE A 531 25.52 19.13 10.98
CA ILE A 531 26.32 17.94 10.66
C ILE A 531 25.77 16.76 11.45
N THR A 532 25.45 15.69 10.75
CA THR A 532 25.07 14.41 11.36
C THR A 532 26.05 13.33 10.94
N ALA A 533 26.50 12.51 11.88
CA ALA A 533 27.30 11.31 11.61
C ALA A 533 26.77 10.15 12.47
N GLY A 534 26.59 8.98 11.86
CA GLY A 534 25.93 7.89 12.55
C GLY A 534 26.27 6.49 12.03
N TYR A 535 25.82 5.56 12.81
CA TYR A 535 25.90 4.10 12.63
C TYR A 535 24.53 3.49 12.73
N SER A 536 24.22 2.51 11.89
CA SER A 536 22.99 1.71 11.92
C SER A 536 23.33 0.24 11.75
N TRP A 537 22.67 -0.60 12.53
CA TRP A 537 22.73 -2.05 12.43
C TRP A 537 21.31 -2.60 12.38
N GLN A 538 21.05 -3.50 11.41
CA GLN A 538 19.76 -4.17 11.26
C GLN A 538 19.98 -5.67 11.09
N ASN A 539 19.14 -6.45 11.76
CA ASN A 539 19.03 -7.90 11.60
C ASN A 539 17.60 -8.25 11.19
N ASN A 540 17.46 -8.98 10.11
CA ASN A 540 16.19 -9.53 9.65
C ASN A 540 16.24 -11.05 9.73
N TRP A 541 15.24 -11.64 10.34
CA TRP A 541 15.12 -13.07 10.55
C TRP A 541 13.71 -13.54 10.23
N TRP A 542 13.60 -14.68 9.53
CA TRP A 542 12.34 -15.32 9.17
C TRP A 542 12.36 -16.80 9.50
N SER A 543 11.22 -17.33 9.86
CA SER A 543 10.99 -18.77 10.02
C SER A 543 9.60 -19.10 9.50
N ASP A 544 9.55 -19.97 8.52
CA ASP A 544 8.34 -20.47 7.93
C ASP A 544 8.24 -21.97 8.25
N ARG A 545 7.09 -22.40 8.72
CA ARG A 545 6.81 -23.79 9.01
C ARG A 545 5.41 -24.13 8.53
N ASP A 546 5.32 -25.01 7.55
CA ASP A 546 4.08 -25.56 7.05
C ASP A 546 3.99 -27.04 7.35
N VAL A 547 2.81 -27.47 7.77
CA VAL A 547 2.51 -28.87 8.05
C VAL A 547 1.19 -29.18 7.34
N THR A 548 1.22 -30.08 6.37
CA THR A 548 0.05 -30.60 5.67
C THR A 548 -0.37 -31.92 6.27
N TYR A 549 -1.64 -32.01 6.61
CA TYR A 549 -2.29 -33.19 7.16
C TYR A 549 -3.25 -33.74 6.10
N PHE A 550 -3.25 -35.02 5.93
CA PHE A 550 -4.19 -35.77 5.11
C PHE A 550 -5.10 -36.61 6.04
N ASN A 551 -6.27 -36.98 5.62
CA ASN A 551 -7.21 -37.82 6.38
C ASN A 551 -7.85 -37.09 7.58
N LEU A 552 -8.47 -35.94 7.34
CA LEU A 552 -9.14 -35.19 8.40
C LEU A 552 -10.66 -35.44 8.38
N THR A 553 -11.21 -35.80 9.53
CA THR A 553 -12.65 -35.67 9.81
C THR A 553 -13.02 -34.20 10.09
N ASP A 554 -14.29 -33.84 10.05
CA ASP A 554 -14.89 -32.49 10.09
C ASP A 554 -14.33 -31.50 11.14
N GLU A 555 -13.70 -31.98 12.18
CA GLU A 555 -12.96 -31.16 13.12
C GLU A 555 -11.48 -31.50 12.98
N ILE A 556 -10.64 -30.54 12.77
CA ILE A 556 -9.17 -30.53 12.70
C ILE A 556 -8.52 -31.29 13.92
N LYS A 557 -9.03 -32.43 14.26
CA LYS A 557 -8.57 -33.30 15.35
C LYS A 557 -8.21 -34.65 14.75
N LEU A 558 -6.92 -34.98 14.88
CA LEU A 558 -6.49 -36.37 14.78
C LEU A 558 -7.20 -37.16 15.87
N GLU A 559 -7.95 -38.19 15.53
CA GLU A 559 -8.42 -39.17 16.51
C GLU A 559 -7.21 -39.85 17.18
N PRO A 560 -7.26 -40.13 18.50
CA PRO A 560 -6.18 -40.79 19.18
C PRO A 560 -5.89 -42.17 18.57
N GLY A 561 -4.76 -42.28 17.88
CA GLY A 561 -4.32 -43.53 17.24
C GLY A 561 -4.24 -43.47 15.70
N GLU A 562 -4.74 -42.41 15.04
CA GLU A 562 -4.52 -42.21 13.62
C GLU A 562 -3.15 -41.56 13.37
N THR A 563 -2.33 -42.19 12.56
CA THR A 563 -1.11 -41.59 12.00
C THR A 563 -1.51 -40.83 10.75
N ALA A 564 -1.71 -39.51 10.88
CA ALA A 564 -1.79 -38.66 9.73
C ALA A 564 -0.46 -38.70 8.98
N GLU A 565 -0.47 -38.97 7.71
CA GLU A 565 0.66 -38.63 6.87
C GLU A 565 0.80 -37.12 6.88
N SER A 566 1.86 -36.64 7.52
CA SER A 566 2.15 -35.21 7.61
C SER A 566 3.42 -34.90 6.84
N ARG A 567 3.33 -33.89 5.97
CA ARG A 567 4.48 -33.34 5.28
C ARG A 567 4.93 -32.06 5.98
N TYR A 568 6.20 -32.01 6.37
CA TYR A 568 6.78 -30.86 7.04
C TYR A 568 7.65 -30.07 6.07
N LEU A 569 7.38 -28.77 5.93
CA LEU A 569 8.27 -27.84 5.30
C LEU A 569 8.71 -26.80 6.34
N THR A 570 10.01 -26.72 6.61
CA THR A 570 10.55 -25.71 7.51
C THR A 570 11.68 -24.96 6.81
N TYR A 571 11.54 -23.65 6.76
CA TYR A 571 12.53 -22.77 6.14
C TYR A 571 12.90 -21.66 7.12
N ARG A 572 14.22 -21.40 7.28
CA ARG A 572 14.74 -20.29 8.08
C ARG A 572 15.76 -19.52 7.31
N ARG A 573 15.70 -18.20 7.41
CA ARG A 573 16.63 -17.28 6.76
C ARG A 573 16.92 -16.09 7.65
N GLU A 574 18.10 -15.51 7.45
CA GLU A 574 18.58 -14.39 8.24
C GLU A 574 19.53 -13.54 7.39
N ASN A 575 19.44 -12.23 7.53
CA ASN A 575 20.41 -11.32 6.94
C ASN A 575 20.70 -10.13 7.87
N TYR A 576 21.84 -9.50 7.61
CA TYR A 576 22.34 -8.35 8.36
C TYR A 576 22.66 -7.21 7.40
N LEU A 577 22.38 -5.98 7.85
CA LEU A 577 22.77 -4.75 7.19
C LEU A 577 23.47 -3.85 8.21
N VAL A 578 24.71 -3.45 7.91
CA VAL A 578 25.52 -2.53 8.73
C VAL A 578 25.80 -1.29 7.90
N SER A 579 25.62 -0.12 8.51
CA SER A 579 25.74 1.13 7.76
C SER A 579 26.47 2.21 8.56
N PHE A 580 27.30 2.98 7.85
CA PHE A 580 27.89 4.22 8.33
C PHE A 580 27.42 5.35 7.42
N TYR A 581 26.98 6.46 8.02
CA TYR A 581 26.47 7.58 7.25
C TYR A 581 26.88 8.94 7.85
N GLY A 582 26.93 9.93 6.98
CA GLY A 582 27.13 11.31 7.35
C GLY A 582 26.34 12.24 6.44
N ARG A 583 25.85 13.34 7.00
CA ARG A 583 25.16 14.42 6.29
C ARG A 583 25.69 15.77 6.78
N ILE A 584 25.86 16.68 5.84
CA ILE A 584 26.19 18.08 6.10
C ILE A 584 25.12 18.90 5.39
N ASN A 585 24.40 19.72 6.16
CA ASN A 585 23.56 20.78 5.63
C ASN A 585 24.19 22.11 6.00
N TYR A 586 24.38 22.98 5.03
CA TYR A 586 24.95 24.29 5.23
C TYR A 586 24.08 25.32 4.51
N SER A 587 23.57 26.29 5.26
CA SER A 587 22.80 27.38 4.69
C SER A 587 23.44 28.74 4.96
N VAL A 588 23.33 29.65 3.98
CA VAL A 588 23.78 31.04 4.09
C VAL A 588 22.55 31.90 3.92
N ASP A 589 22.19 32.61 5.01
CA ASP A 589 21.05 33.52 5.07
C ASP A 589 19.72 32.90 4.63
N SER A 590 19.59 31.59 4.82
CA SER A 590 18.48 30.76 4.26
C SER A 590 18.21 31.03 2.77
N ARG A 591 19.17 31.66 2.05
CA ARG A 591 19.10 31.89 0.59
C ARG A 591 19.76 30.81 -0.21
N TYR A 592 20.95 30.38 0.22
CA TYR A 592 21.72 29.32 -0.44
C TYR A 592 21.88 28.16 0.52
N VAL A 593 21.32 27.03 0.16
CA VAL A 593 21.35 25.80 0.99
C VAL A 593 22.07 24.70 0.25
N PHE A 594 23.05 24.11 0.90
CA PHE A 594 23.85 22.99 0.37
C PHE A 594 23.65 21.77 1.26
N THR A 595 23.34 20.63 0.67
CA THR A 595 23.25 19.34 1.36
C THR A 595 24.23 18.37 0.74
N PHE A 596 25.04 17.72 1.56
CA PHE A 596 25.90 16.62 1.14
C PHE A 596 25.67 15.44 2.06
N THR A 597 25.38 14.25 1.47
CA THR A 597 25.21 13.00 2.21
C THR A 597 26.10 11.92 1.65
N ALA A 598 26.72 11.16 2.52
CA ALA A 598 27.48 9.96 2.15
C ALA A 598 27.08 8.81 3.07
N ARG A 599 26.83 7.64 2.48
CA ARG A 599 26.49 6.42 3.23
C ARG A 599 27.23 5.23 2.66
N SER A 600 27.69 4.34 3.53
CA SER A 600 28.27 3.06 3.16
C SER A 600 27.52 1.94 3.84
N ASP A 601 26.96 1.02 3.06
CA ASP A 601 26.14 -0.10 3.53
C ASP A 601 26.87 -1.42 3.26
N GLY A 602 26.95 -2.28 4.28
CA GLY A 602 27.50 -3.63 4.20
C GLY A 602 26.41 -4.67 4.45
N SER A 603 26.09 -5.51 3.45
CA SER A 603 25.05 -6.52 3.53
C SER A 603 25.60 -7.95 3.50
N SER A 604 25.03 -8.81 4.35
CA SER A 604 25.37 -10.24 4.37
C SER A 604 24.82 -11.04 3.18
N LYS A 605 23.96 -10.44 2.33
CA LYS A 605 23.45 -11.06 1.12
C LYS A 605 24.50 -11.24 0.02
N PHE A 606 25.63 -10.53 0.13
CA PHE A 606 26.71 -10.52 -0.84
C PHE A 606 27.96 -11.24 -0.33
N ALA A 607 28.76 -11.74 -1.26
CA ALA A 607 30.10 -12.24 -0.98
C ALA A 607 30.97 -11.13 -0.35
N LYS A 608 32.04 -11.52 0.36
CA LYS A 608 32.88 -10.60 1.14
C LYS A 608 33.40 -9.42 0.32
N GLU A 609 33.79 -9.64 -0.93
CA GLU A 609 34.39 -8.66 -1.85
C GLU A 609 33.35 -7.69 -2.43
N GLN A 610 32.04 -8.07 -2.47
CA GLN A 610 30.93 -7.30 -3.03
C GLN A 610 30.00 -6.73 -1.96
N ARG A 611 30.33 -6.94 -0.69
CA ARG A 611 29.44 -6.66 0.45
C ARG A 611 29.13 -5.19 0.66
N TRP A 612 30.10 -4.31 0.41
CA TRP A 612 30.01 -2.89 0.71
C TRP A 612 29.62 -2.08 -0.51
N GLY A 613 28.53 -1.31 -0.38
CA GLY A 613 28.10 -0.29 -1.33
C GLY A 613 28.35 1.10 -0.76
N PHE A 614 28.74 2.07 -1.62
CA PHE A 614 28.93 3.46 -1.27
C PHE A 614 27.97 4.35 -2.05
N PHE A 615 27.18 5.17 -1.34
CA PHE A 615 26.05 5.92 -1.88
C PHE A 615 26.16 7.40 -1.52
N PRO A 616 26.85 8.21 -2.35
CA PRO A 616 26.96 9.64 -2.18
C PRO A 616 25.76 10.39 -2.77
N SER A 617 25.43 11.55 -2.21
CA SER A 617 24.50 12.51 -2.81
C SER A 617 24.86 13.94 -2.48
N GLY A 618 24.50 14.87 -3.38
CA GLY A 618 24.63 16.28 -3.19
C GLY A 618 23.41 17.04 -3.69
N ALA A 619 23.05 18.12 -3.01
CA ALA A 619 21.97 18.99 -3.43
C ALA A 619 22.25 20.44 -3.11
N PHE A 620 21.67 21.32 -3.92
CA PHE A 620 21.73 22.76 -3.80
C PHE A 620 20.32 23.35 -3.93
N ALA A 621 19.97 24.30 -3.07
CA ALA A 621 18.76 25.09 -3.23
C ALA A 621 19.08 26.59 -3.17
N TRP A 622 18.40 27.35 -4.03
CA TRP A 622 18.47 28.81 -4.10
C TRP A 622 17.08 29.39 -3.87
N ASN A 623 16.91 30.06 -2.73
CA ASN A 623 15.68 30.78 -2.38
C ASN A 623 15.69 32.16 -3.04
N ILE A 624 15.25 32.23 -4.30
CA ILE A 624 15.28 33.42 -5.15
C ILE A 624 14.39 34.52 -4.54
N ALA A 625 13.25 34.17 -3.96
CA ALA A 625 12.33 35.12 -3.34
C ALA A 625 12.96 35.93 -2.19
N ARG A 626 14.05 35.40 -1.59
CA ARG A 626 14.80 36.12 -0.50
C ARG A 626 15.93 37.01 -1.01
N GLU A 627 16.08 37.14 -2.32
CA GLU A 627 17.10 38.00 -2.90
C GLU A 627 16.67 39.47 -2.90
N PRO A 628 17.60 40.44 -2.67
CA PRO A 628 17.26 41.88 -2.63
C PRO A 628 16.59 42.40 -3.93
N PHE A 629 16.84 41.78 -5.07
CA PHE A 629 16.20 42.18 -6.33
C PHE A 629 14.72 41.73 -6.42
N MET A 630 14.26 40.89 -5.49
CA MET A 630 12.85 40.47 -5.35
C MET A 630 12.09 41.38 -4.36
N ASP A 631 12.79 42.22 -3.61
CA ASP A 631 12.17 43.16 -2.67
C ASP A 631 11.17 44.08 -3.43
N GLY A 632 9.95 44.14 -2.96
CA GLY A 632 8.87 44.91 -3.59
C GLY A 632 8.00 44.12 -4.59
N LEU A 633 8.27 42.82 -4.82
CA LEU A 633 7.39 41.93 -5.56
C LEU A 633 6.43 41.16 -4.62
N ASP A 634 5.56 41.92 -3.91
CA ASP A 634 4.62 41.37 -2.90
C ASP A 634 3.71 40.22 -3.40
N ALA A 635 3.61 40.05 -4.72
CA ALA A 635 2.84 38.95 -5.33
C ALA A 635 3.55 37.60 -5.25
N VAL A 636 4.88 37.58 -5.06
CA VAL A 636 5.70 36.36 -4.99
C VAL A 636 6.07 36.11 -3.53
N SER A 637 5.50 35.08 -2.94
CA SER A 637 5.78 34.68 -1.55
C SER A 637 6.89 33.62 -1.46
N GLU A 638 6.97 32.72 -2.46
CA GLU A 638 8.02 31.70 -2.54
C GLU A 638 8.50 31.57 -4.00
N LEU A 639 9.80 31.53 -4.20
CA LEU A 639 10.42 31.14 -5.46
C LEU A 639 11.77 30.50 -5.15
N LYS A 640 11.86 29.20 -5.32
CA LYS A 640 13.01 28.40 -4.92
C LYS A 640 13.41 27.42 -6.02
N LEU A 641 14.67 27.49 -6.43
CA LEU A 641 15.26 26.55 -7.39
C LEU A 641 16.02 25.46 -6.63
N ARG A 642 15.81 24.19 -7.02
CA ARG A 642 16.46 23.02 -6.41
C ARG A 642 17.18 22.19 -7.47
N LEU A 643 18.41 21.79 -7.16
CA LEU A 643 19.24 20.89 -7.96
C LEU A 643 19.73 19.78 -7.07
N SER A 644 19.55 18.52 -7.48
CA SER A 644 20.10 17.39 -6.75
C SER A 644 20.61 16.28 -7.67
N ALA A 645 21.65 15.58 -7.18
CA ALA A 645 22.19 14.39 -7.78
C ALA A 645 22.60 13.41 -6.68
N GLY A 646 22.30 12.13 -6.84
CA GLY A 646 22.66 11.14 -5.84
C GLY A 646 22.57 9.71 -6.34
N MET A 647 23.25 8.83 -5.62
CA MET A 647 23.27 7.40 -5.88
C MET A 647 22.64 6.64 -4.72
N THR A 648 21.79 5.66 -5.02
CA THR A 648 21.19 4.73 -4.06
C THR A 648 21.43 3.29 -4.53
N GLY A 649 21.37 2.34 -3.60
CA GLY A 649 21.49 0.91 -3.89
C GLY A 649 20.19 0.14 -3.74
N GLN A 650 20.14 -1.09 -4.21
CA GLN A 650 19.04 -2.03 -4.03
C GLN A 650 19.57 -3.43 -3.80
N GLN A 651 18.99 -4.15 -2.82
CA GLN A 651 19.33 -5.54 -2.50
C GLN A 651 18.09 -6.45 -2.33
N ASP A 652 16.87 -5.89 -2.37
CA ASP A 652 15.67 -6.64 -1.94
C ASP A 652 15.25 -7.74 -2.91
N GLY A 653 15.72 -7.71 -4.17
CA GLY A 653 15.55 -8.80 -5.13
C GLY A 653 16.53 -9.96 -4.97
N ILE A 654 17.53 -9.81 -4.11
CA ILE A 654 18.54 -10.84 -3.87
C ILE A 654 18.07 -11.72 -2.73
N GLY A 655 17.95 -13.02 -3.01
CA GLY A 655 17.67 -14.01 -1.96
C GLY A 655 18.84 -14.10 -0.96
N ASP A 656 18.53 -14.53 0.26
CA ASP A 656 19.58 -14.81 1.24
C ASP A 656 20.44 -15.98 0.76
N TYR A 657 21.76 -15.87 0.93
CA TYR A 657 22.76 -16.90 0.60
C TYR A 657 22.94 -17.26 -0.88
N VAL A 658 22.39 -16.45 -1.83
CA VAL A 658 22.49 -16.76 -3.29
C VAL A 658 23.91 -16.73 -3.84
N HIS A 659 24.85 -16.09 -3.14
CA HIS A 659 26.28 -16.08 -3.46
C HIS A 659 27.01 -17.38 -3.06
N LEU A 660 26.32 -18.29 -2.36
CA LEU A 660 26.86 -19.59 -1.92
C LEU A 660 26.36 -20.72 -2.81
N ALA A 661 27.19 -21.73 -3.01
CA ALA A 661 26.76 -22.99 -3.63
C ALA A 661 25.74 -23.68 -2.69
N ARG A 662 24.56 -23.99 -3.20
CA ARG A 662 23.47 -24.59 -2.45
C ARG A 662 22.89 -25.80 -3.17
N TYR A 663 22.28 -26.68 -2.42
CA TYR A 663 21.54 -27.82 -2.93
C TYR A 663 20.10 -27.78 -2.41
N ASN A 664 19.16 -28.09 -3.27
CA ASN A 664 17.77 -28.37 -2.89
C ASN A 664 17.58 -29.87 -2.78
N LEU A 665 16.86 -30.29 -1.73
CA LEU A 665 16.30 -31.63 -1.67
C LEU A 665 15.15 -31.67 -2.68
N SER A 666 15.16 -32.61 -3.62
CA SER A 666 14.05 -32.82 -4.53
C SER A 666 12.88 -33.40 -3.74
N ASN A 667 11.71 -32.75 -3.80
CA ASN A 667 10.46 -33.29 -3.29
C ASN A 667 9.63 -33.96 -4.42
N ASP A 668 10.18 -34.07 -5.63
CA ASP A 668 9.51 -34.70 -6.77
C ASP A 668 9.76 -36.20 -6.69
N PRO A 669 8.74 -37.03 -6.60
CA PRO A 669 8.88 -38.48 -6.56
C PRO A 669 9.56 -39.08 -7.81
N TYR A 670 9.65 -38.30 -8.91
CA TYR A 670 10.39 -38.69 -10.12
C TYR A 670 11.86 -38.29 -10.10
N HIS A 671 12.31 -37.50 -9.10
CA HIS A 671 13.71 -37.12 -8.89
C HIS A 671 14.29 -37.85 -7.68
N THR A 672 14.20 -39.13 -7.67
CA THR A 672 14.73 -40.01 -6.62
C THR A 672 15.76 -40.98 -7.19
N TYR A 673 16.76 -41.36 -6.40
CA TYR A 673 17.65 -42.46 -6.70
C TYR A 673 17.04 -43.78 -6.20
N ASP A 674 16.94 -44.77 -7.09
CA ASP A 674 16.62 -46.13 -6.69
C ASP A 674 17.87 -46.79 -6.09
N MET A 675 17.86 -46.97 -4.79
CA MET A 675 18.94 -47.64 -4.05
C MET A 675 18.72 -49.15 -3.91
N GLY A 676 17.86 -49.72 -4.76
CA GLY A 676 17.54 -51.14 -4.75
C GLY A 676 16.83 -51.57 -3.45
N ALA A 677 17.42 -52.46 -2.67
CA ALA A 677 16.83 -52.99 -1.44
C ALA A 677 16.63 -51.91 -0.33
N ALA A 678 17.28 -50.74 -0.46
CA ALA A 678 17.12 -49.61 0.46
C ALA A 678 16.01 -48.63 0.03
N GLY A 679 15.34 -48.90 -1.11
CA GLY A 679 14.25 -48.03 -1.61
C GLY A 679 14.72 -46.78 -2.36
N TYR A 680 13.80 -45.82 -2.55
CA TYR A 680 14.08 -44.56 -3.22
C TYR A 680 14.63 -43.55 -2.23
N MET A 681 15.68 -42.81 -2.63
CA MET A 681 16.25 -41.70 -1.87
C MET A 681 16.14 -40.42 -2.68
N ASP A 682 15.72 -39.32 -2.02
CA ASP A 682 15.61 -38.00 -2.63
C ASP A 682 16.95 -37.49 -3.14
N MET A 683 16.97 -36.93 -4.35
CA MET A 683 18.16 -36.31 -4.93
C MET A 683 18.41 -34.91 -4.41
N LEU A 684 19.67 -34.62 -4.12
CA LEU A 684 20.15 -33.26 -3.92
C LEU A 684 20.42 -32.61 -5.28
N THR A 685 19.62 -31.61 -5.65
CA THR A 685 19.78 -30.86 -6.89
C THR A 685 20.58 -29.58 -6.63
N PRO A 686 21.74 -29.38 -7.25
CA PRO A 686 22.54 -28.18 -7.06
C PRO A 686 21.84 -26.97 -7.71
N GLN A 687 21.91 -25.82 -7.03
CA GLN A 687 21.40 -24.55 -7.55
C GLN A 687 22.47 -23.73 -8.23
N ALA A 688 22.11 -23.04 -9.31
CA ALA A 688 23.00 -22.07 -9.91
C ALA A 688 23.25 -20.91 -8.92
N TYR A 689 24.51 -20.44 -8.86
CA TYR A 689 24.90 -19.35 -7.98
C TYR A 689 25.91 -18.42 -8.68
N ASP A 690 25.88 -17.14 -8.30
CA ASP A 690 26.82 -16.14 -8.75
C ASP A 690 27.60 -15.56 -7.56
N PRO A 691 28.90 -15.90 -7.41
CA PRO A 691 29.70 -15.37 -6.31
C PRO A 691 30.04 -13.88 -6.47
N LEU A 692 29.83 -13.29 -7.68
CA LEU A 692 30.09 -11.90 -8.01
C LEU A 692 28.83 -11.02 -7.97
N ILE A 693 27.71 -11.57 -7.50
CA ILE A 693 26.46 -10.81 -7.38
C ILE A 693 26.67 -9.57 -6.51
N ARG A 694 26.16 -8.42 -6.97
CA ARG A 694 26.40 -7.11 -6.36
C ARG A 694 25.16 -6.26 -6.32
N TRP A 695 25.27 -5.10 -5.71
CA TRP A 695 24.22 -4.11 -5.60
C TRP A 695 23.70 -3.66 -6.96
N GLU A 696 22.38 -3.58 -7.14
CA GLU A 696 21.82 -2.70 -8.16
C GLU A 696 22.08 -1.25 -7.74
N THR A 697 22.47 -0.40 -8.67
CA THR A 697 22.77 1.01 -8.38
C THR A 697 21.92 1.94 -9.22
N THR A 698 21.29 2.90 -8.55
CA THR A 698 20.43 3.91 -9.18
C THR A 698 21.03 5.29 -8.98
N VAL A 699 21.28 5.99 -10.08
CA VAL A 699 21.70 7.40 -10.09
C VAL A 699 20.52 8.27 -10.50
N THR A 700 20.18 9.26 -9.69
CA THR A 700 19.08 10.19 -9.95
C THR A 700 19.61 11.60 -10.05
N TYR A 701 19.17 12.32 -11.09
CA TYR A 701 19.33 13.76 -11.26
C TYR A 701 17.95 14.41 -11.19
N ASN A 702 17.83 15.50 -10.44
CA ASN A 702 16.57 16.22 -10.28
C ASN A 702 16.78 17.72 -10.34
N LEU A 703 15.94 18.40 -11.11
CA LEU A 703 15.79 19.84 -11.18
C LEU A 703 14.37 20.18 -10.71
N GLY A 704 14.23 20.97 -9.67
CA GLY A 704 12.96 21.36 -9.11
C GLY A 704 12.81 22.88 -8.94
N MET A 705 11.59 23.34 -8.98
CA MET A 705 11.22 24.73 -8.69
C MET A 705 9.96 24.73 -7.81
N ASP A 706 10.05 25.37 -6.66
CA ASP A 706 8.90 25.64 -5.78
C ASP A 706 8.51 27.11 -5.95
N PHE A 707 7.21 27.37 -5.94
CA PHE A 707 6.69 28.72 -6.10
C PHE A 707 5.45 28.95 -5.22
N GLY A 708 5.33 30.17 -4.71
CA GLY A 708 4.20 30.68 -3.97
C GLY A 708 3.82 32.08 -4.46
N PHE A 709 2.53 32.33 -4.62
CA PHE A 709 2.00 33.61 -5.04
C PHE A 709 0.86 34.08 -4.14
N PHE A 710 0.69 35.39 -4.05
CA PHE A 710 -0.42 36.04 -3.35
C PHE A 710 -0.52 35.62 -1.87
N LYS A 711 0.63 35.64 -1.15
CA LYS A 711 0.75 35.21 0.25
C LYS A 711 0.30 33.72 0.39
N ASP A 712 0.86 32.86 -0.45
CA ASP A 712 0.62 31.41 -0.51
C ASP A 712 -0.82 30.98 -0.81
N ARG A 713 -1.64 31.91 -1.35
CA ARG A 713 -2.96 31.48 -1.88
C ARG A 713 -2.86 30.61 -3.14
N LEU A 714 -1.75 30.65 -3.80
CA LEU A 714 -1.41 29.76 -4.90
C LEU A 714 0.02 29.26 -4.70
N THR A 715 0.18 27.98 -4.42
CA THR A 715 1.48 27.33 -4.24
C THR A 715 1.63 26.16 -5.18
N GLY A 716 2.85 25.81 -5.52
CA GLY A 716 3.10 24.64 -6.35
C GLY A 716 4.57 24.30 -6.47
N SER A 717 4.79 23.15 -7.11
CA SER A 717 6.14 22.71 -7.48
C SER A 717 6.15 22.06 -8.85
N ILE A 718 7.29 22.16 -9.53
CA ILE A 718 7.59 21.46 -10.78
C ILE A 718 8.93 20.79 -10.60
N ASP A 719 9.01 19.48 -10.83
CA ASP A 719 10.25 18.70 -10.78
C ASP A 719 10.44 17.99 -12.13
N ALA A 720 11.67 18.04 -12.66
CA ALA A 720 12.10 17.24 -13.80
C ALA A 720 13.21 16.28 -13.35
N TYR A 721 13.09 15.01 -13.68
CA TYR A 721 14.06 14.01 -13.22
C TYR A 721 14.50 13.06 -14.31
N VAL A 722 15.73 12.56 -14.14
CA VAL A 722 16.27 11.41 -14.87
C VAL A 722 16.86 10.45 -13.84
N ARG A 723 16.50 9.18 -13.95
CA ARG A 723 16.90 8.12 -13.04
C ARG A 723 17.42 6.95 -13.86
N ASP A 724 18.70 6.61 -13.70
CA ASP A 724 19.37 5.51 -14.38
C ASP A 724 19.69 4.41 -13.36
N THR A 725 19.10 3.23 -13.53
CA THR A 725 19.45 2.04 -12.75
C THR A 725 20.31 1.11 -13.59
N LYS A 726 21.44 0.71 -13.03
CA LYS A 726 22.43 -0.20 -13.62
C LYS A 726 22.57 -1.45 -12.77
N ASP A 727 23.18 -2.47 -13.38
CA ASP A 727 23.44 -3.75 -12.71
C ASP A 727 22.14 -4.41 -12.21
N LEU A 728 21.06 -4.35 -13.03
CA LEU A 728 19.77 -4.94 -12.70
C LEU A 728 19.91 -6.44 -12.42
N LEU A 729 19.28 -6.90 -11.36
CA LEU A 729 19.16 -8.32 -11.08
C LEU A 729 18.23 -8.98 -12.09
N ASN A 730 18.75 -9.95 -12.79
CA ASN A 730 18.00 -10.68 -13.79
C ASN A 730 18.34 -12.17 -13.81
N SER A 731 17.31 -12.99 -14.05
CA SER A 731 17.47 -14.42 -14.27
C SER A 731 17.73 -14.69 -15.74
N VAL A 732 18.98 -14.89 -16.10
CA VAL A 732 19.41 -15.12 -17.48
C VAL A 732 19.65 -16.58 -17.76
N GLN A 733 19.43 -16.98 -18.99
CA GLN A 733 19.82 -18.30 -19.46
C GLN A 733 21.33 -18.35 -19.68
N VAL A 734 21.98 -19.36 -19.13
CA VAL A 734 23.41 -19.58 -19.28
C VAL A 734 23.68 -20.84 -20.10
N PRO A 735 24.84 -20.95 -20.79
CA PRO A 735 25.16 -22.16 -21.51
C PRO A 735 25.17 -23.38 -20.62
N MET A 736 24.63 -24.49 -21.13
CA MET A 736 24.58 -25.75 -20.40
C MET A 736 25.98 -26.18 -19.98
N GLY A 737 26.14 -26.54 -18.71
CA GLY A 737 27.44 -26.94 -18.15
C GLY A 737 28.33 -25.78 -17.65
N SER A 738 27.91 -24.51 -17.87
CA SER A 738 28.67 -23.35 -17.34
C SER A 738 28.33 -23.05 -15.87
N ASN A 739 27.24 -23.58 -15.36
CA ASN A 739 26.79 -23.50 -13.97
C ASN A 739 25.97 -24.74 -13.63
N PHE A 740 25.58 -24.91 -12.37
CA PHE A 740 24.77 -26.07 -11.93
C PHE A 740 23.34 -26.08 -12.47
N GLY A 741 22.81 -24.95 -12.92
CA GLY A 741 21.53 -24.83 -13.59
C GLY A 741 21.67 -24.10 -14.92
N ASN A 742 20.65 -24.12 -15.76
CA ASN A 742 20.60 -23.40 -17.04
C ASN A 742 20.11 -21.96 -16.90
N ARG A 743 19.71 -21.54 -15.71
CA ARG A 743 19.34 -20.14 -15.38
C ARG A 743 20.13 -19.67 -14.18
N LEU A 744 20.62 -18.45 -14.26
CA LEU A 744 21.45 -17.84 -13.24
C LEU A 744 20.89 -16.45 -12.91
N MET A 745 20.68 -16.18 -11.62
CA MET A 745 20.42 -14.84 -11.14
C MET A 745 21.73 -14.08 -11.06
N THR A 746 21.87 -13.00 -11.85
CA THR A 746 23.09 -12.18 -11.92
C THR A 746 22.75 -10.73 -12.24
N ASN A 747 23.73 -9.84 -12.12
CA ASN A 747 23.57 -8.42 -12.41
C ASN A 747 23.76 -8.13 -13.90
N ILE A 748 22.67 -8.03 -14.64
CA ILE A 748 22.69 -7.72 -16.08
C ILE A 748 21.50 -6.80 -16.41
N GLY A 749 21.81 -5.73 -17.09
CA GLY A 749 20.80 -4.83 -17.60
C GLY A 749 20.84 -3.43 -16.99
N SER A 750 20.16 -2.54 -17.66
CA SER A 750 19.97 -1.16 -17.20
C SER A 750 18.63 -0.63 -17.68
N ILE A 751 18.01 0.23 -16.85
CA ILE A 751 16.74 0.87 -17.12
C ILE A 751 16.84 2.37 -16.86
N ARG A 752 16.19 3.17 -17.68
CA ARG A 752 16.09 4.62 -17.53
C ARG A 752 14.66 5.05 -17.33
N ASN A 753 14.43 5.79 -16.25
CA ASN A 753 13.18 6.50 -15.98
C ASN A 753 13.42 8.00 -16.15
N LYS A 754 12.52 8.71 -16.81
CA LYS A 754 12.51 10.16 -16.90
C LYS A 754 11.09 10.68 -16.77
N GLY A 755 10.93 11.85 -16.18
CA GLY A 755 9.59 12.44 -16.04
C GLY A 755 9.61 13.87 -15.61
N ILE A 756 8.40 14.44 -15.68
CA ILE A 756 8.08 15.78 -15.18
C ILE A 756 6.89 15.63 -14.24
N GLU A 757 7.07 16.12 -13.03
CA GLU A 757 6.06 16.16 -11.98
C GLU A 757 5.63 17.60 -11.74
N PHE A 758 4.36 17.83 -11.49
CA PHE A 758 3.88 19.13 -11.04
C PHE A 758 2.83 18.97 -9.95
N SER A 759 2.81 19.90 -9.03
CA SER A 759 1.75 20.04 -8.03
C SER A 759 1.31 21.50 -7.98
N LEU A 760 0.02 21.71 -7.81
CA LEU A 760 -0.58 23.02 -7.69
C LEU A 760 -1.63 22.98 -6.58
N SER A 761 -1.53 23.86 -5.62
CA SER A 761 -2.51 24.07 -4.56
C SER A 761 -2.97 25.52 -4.56
N GLY A 762 -4.28 25.73 -4.50
CA GLY A 762 -4.84 27.08 -4.54
C GLY A 762 -6.00 27.25 -3.58
N ILE A 763 -6.12 28.44 -3.02
CA ILE A 763 -7.23 28.89 -2.18
C ILE A 763 -7.92 30.07 -2.90
N PRO A 764 -8.75 29.80 -3.94
CA PRO A 764 -9.37 30.85 -4.74
C PRO A 764 -10.38 31.67 -3.96
N LEU A 765 -11.00 31.10 -2.93
CA LEU A 765 -11.96 31.81 -2.09
C LEU A 765 -11.66 31.53 -0.62
N GLN A 766 -11.45 32.60 0.15
CA GLN A 766 -11.33 32.55 1.60
C GLN A 766 -12.01 33.80 2.17
N THR A 767 -13.06 33.57 2.95
CA THR A 767 -13.81 34.58 3.69
C THR A 767 -14.09 34.02 5.09
N GLU A 768 -14.71 34.79 5.97
CA GLU A 768 -15.09 34.31 7.31
C GLU A 768 -15.94 33.02 7.31
N ARG A 769 -16.76 32.81 6.26
CA ARG A 769 -17.66 31.65 6.15
C ARG A 769 -17.26 30.64 5.11
N TRP A 770 -16.60 31.05 4.04
CA TRP A 770 -16.23 30.21 2.92
C TRP A 770 -14.72 30.00 2.83
N SER A 771 -14.31 28.75 2.72
CA SER A 771 -12.96 28.39 2.28
C SER A 771 -13.08 27.35 1.17
N VAL A 772 -12.45 27.62 0.02
CA VAL A 772 -12.37 26.69 -1.10
C VAL A 772 -10.90 26.43 -1.36
N GLN A 773 -10.48 25.16 -1.27
CA GLN A 773 -9.14 24.71 -1.57
C GLN A 773 -9.18 23.75 -2.75
N LEU A 774 -8.30 23.98 -3.72
CA LEU A 774 -8.14 23.16 -4.92
C LEU A 774 -6.73 22.62 -4.96
N GLY A 775 -6.58 21.32 -5.14
CA GLY A 775 -5.30 20.66 -5.35
C GLY A 775 -5.31 19.89 -6.67
N LEU A 776 -4.28 20.09 -7.47
CA LEU A 776 -4.04 19.37 -8.71
C LEU A 776 -2.59 18.89 -8.71
N ASN A 777 -2.37 17.65 -9.05
CA ASN A 777 -1.02 17.14 -9.29
C ASN A 777 -1.02 16.25 -10.53
N GLY A 778 0.14 16.12 -11.16
CA GLY A 778 0.27 15.26 -12.34
C GLY A 778 1.72 14.88 -12.59
N THR A 779 1.89 13.78 -13.31
CA THR A 779 3.19 13.21 -13.62
C THR A 779 3.19 12.66 -15.04
N PHE A 780 4.06 13.19 -15.87
CA PHE A 780 4.46 12.60 -17.14
C PHE A 780 5.68 11.74 -16.91
N GLN A 781 5.65 10.49 -17.34
CA GLN A 781 6.77 9.57 -17.16
C GLN A 781 7.02 8.70 -18.38
N SER A 782 8.26 8.24 -18.52
CA SER A 782 8.68 7.26 -19.50
C SER A 782 9.77 6.38 -18.91
N THR A 783 9.63 5.07 -19.08
CA THR A 783 10.58 4.05 -18.61
C THR A 783 11.00 3.21 -19.79
N VAL A 784 12.31 3.03 -20.03
CA VAL A 784 12.84 2.22 -21.14
C VAL A 784 14.04 1.42 -20.70
N PHE A 785 14.20 0.23 -21.27
CA PHE A 785 15.44 -0.54 -21.12
C PHE A 785 16.54 0.08 -21.95
N THR A 786 17.71 0.26 -21.37
CA THR A 786 18.90 0.77 -22.04
C THR A 786 19.96 -0.32 -22.29
N LYS A 787 19.86 -1.43 -21.54
CA LYS A 787 20.69 -2.63 -21.70
C LYS A 787 19.99 -3.83 -21.08
N LEU A 788 20.10 -5.02 -21.70
CA LEU A 788 19.50 -6.28 -21.17
C LEU A 788 20.45 -7.48 -21.18
N ASN A 789 21.57 -7.43 -21.93
CA ASN A 789 22.52 -8.53 -22.02
C ASN A 789 23.97 -8.04 -21.94
N PRO A 790 24.96 -8.94 -21.72
CA PRO A 790 26.37 -8.56 -21.70
C PRO A 790 26.95 -8.26 -23.09
N THR A 791 26.36 -8.79 -24.17
CA THR A 791 26.96 -8.80 -25.54
C THR A 791 26.55 -7.64 -26.42
N GLU A 792 25.77 -6.65 -25.89
CA GLU A 792 25.25 -5.49 -26.63
C GLU A 792 24.48 -5.86 -27.92
N ASP A 793 23.74 -6.99 -27.86
CA ASP A 793 22.81 -7.37 -28.91
C ASP A 793 21.45 -6.69 -28.64
N ASP A 794 21.10 -5.71 -29.45
CA ASP A 794 19.86 -4.94 -29.35
C ASP A 794 18.62 -5.79 -29.67
N ASN A 795 18.79 -6.95 -30.32
CA ASN A 795 17.69 -7.89 -30.62
C ASN A 795 17.43 -8.87 -29.47
N TYR A 796 18.24 -8.86 -28.42
CA TYR A 796 18.02 -9.71 -27.27
C TYR A 796 16.75 -9.29 -26.54
N TYR A 797 15.90 -10.25 -26.23
CA TYR A 797 14.67 -10.05 -25.49
C TYR A 797 14.47 -11.11 -24.41
N ILE A 798 13.61 -10.77 -23.43
CA ILE A 798 13.15 -11.67 -22.38
C ILE A 798 11.65 -11.74 -22.48
N GLU A 799 11.11 -12.93 -22.67
CA GLU A 799 9.68 -13.17 -22.71
C GLU A 799 9.06 -13.19 -21.32
N THR A 800 7.88 -12.56 -21.19
CA THR A 800 7.13 -12.44 -19.94
C THR A 800 5.63 -12.27 -20.21
N GLY A 801 4.80 -12.36 -19.16
CA GLY A 801 3.35 -12.23 -19.31
C GLY A 801 2.71 -13.45 -19.99
N GLY A 802 2.89 -14.63 -19.41
CA GLY A 802 2.21 -15.85 -19.87
C GLY A 802 0.70 -15.73 -19.71
N LEU A 803 -0.04 -16.22 -20.69
CA LEU A 803 -1.50 -16.41 -20.64
C LEU A 803 -1.81 -17.77 -20.02
N SER A 804 -2.92 -17.87 -19.27
CA SER A 804 -3.35 -19.10 -18.62
C SER A 804 -3.64 -20.28 -19.59
N ARG A 805 -3.84 -19.98 -20.87
CA ARG A 805 -4.22 -20.92 -21.92
C ARG A 805 -3.07 -21.39 -22.82
N GLY A 806 -1.97 -20.67 -22.84
CA GLY A 806 -0.86 -20.95 -23.74
C GLY A 806 0.28 -21.66 -23.03
N THR A 807 0.52 -22.94 -23.29
CA THR A 807 1.70 -23.61 -22.76
C THR A 807 2.96 -23.04 -23.42
N GLY A 808 3.77 -22.27 -22.68
CA GLY A 808 5.04 -21.69 -23.15
C GLY A 808 4.91 -20.43 -24.02
N GLY A 809 3.70 -19.87 -24.19
CA GLY A 809 3.52 -18.63 -24.93
C GLY A 809 3.47 -17.40 -24.01
N TYR A 810 4.15 -16.33 -24.43
CA TYR A 810 4.23 -15.07 -23.67
C TYR A 810 3.65 -13.91 -24.49
N LEU A 811 2.96 -13.00 -23.82
CA LEU A 811 2.31 -11.84 -24.43
C LEU A 811 3.21 -10.60 -24.48
N CYS A 812 4.18 -10.51 -23.60
CA CYS A 812 5.04 -9.34 -23.47
C CYS A 812 6.51 -9.70 -23.71
N ARG A 813 7.28 -8.73 -24.19
CA ARG A 813 8.75 -8.82 -24.28
C ARG A 813 9.42 -7.65 -23.57
N GLN A 814 10.51 -7.96 -22.85
CA GLN A 814 11.46 -6.97 -22.36
C GLN A 814 12.55 -6.82 -23.42
N MET A 815 12.71 -5.65 -23.99
CA MET A 815 13.66 -5.38 -25.08
C MET A 815 14.25 -3.98 -24.94
N VAL A 816 15.50 -3.79 -25.37
CA VAL A 816 16.16 -2.49 -25.35
C VAL A 816 15.39 -1.49 -26.21
N GLY A 817 15.23 -0.26 -25.71
CA GLY A 817 14.46 0.81 -26.36
C GLY A 817 12.97 0.80 -26.04
N TYR A 818 12.42 -0.27 -25.47
CA TYR A 818 11.01 -0.42 -25.14
C TYR A 818 10.75 -0.28 -23.63
N ALA A 819 9.50 0.02 -23.29
CA ALA A 819 9.02 0.03 -21.91
C ALA A 819 8.96 -1.40 -21.34
N PRO A 820 9.09 -1.56 -20.00
CA PRO A 820 8.80 -2.85 -19.36
C PRO A 820 7.42 -3.37 -19.73
N TYR A 821 7.33 -4.70 -19.97
CA TYR A 821 6.08 -5.38 -20.31
C TYR A 821 5.39 -4.83 -21.56
N THR A 822 6.17 -4.38 -22.58
CA THR A 822 5.61 -4.02 -23.89
C THR A 822 4.98 -5.24 -24.53
N TYR A 823 3.76 -5.09 -25.04
CA TYR A 823 3.02 -6.17 -25.64
C TYR A 823 3.59 -6.58 -27.00
N TYR A 824 3.61 -7.90 -27.23
CA TYR A 824 4.07 -8.57 -28.43
C TYR A 824 2.94 -9.44 -28.97
N THR A 825 2.26 -8.98 -30.02
CA THR A 825 0.94 -9.45 -30.46
C THR A 825 0.90 -9.69 -31.95
N TYR A 826 -0.14 -10.42 -32.41
CA TYR A 826 -0.52 -10.51 -33.82
C TYR A 826 -1.44 -9.35 -34.17
N MET A 827 -1.25 -8.78 -35.38
CA MET A 827 -2.12 -7.71 -35.93
C MET A 827 -3.38 -8.32 -36.50
N GLN A 828 -4.53 -8.02 -35.90
CA GLN A 828 -5.85 -8.52 -36.31
C GLN A 828 -6.28 -7.99 -37.68
N LYS A 829 -6.85 -8.85 -38.55
CA LYS A 829 -7.57 -8.42 -39.74
C LYS A 829 -9.03 -8.12 -39.42
N TYR A 830 -9.60 -7.14 -40.16
CA TYR A 830 -11.00 -6.73 -40.02
C TYR A 830 -11.71 -6.80 -41.36
N ASP A 831 -13.04 -7.02 -41.32
CA ASP A 831 -13.89 -6.90 -42.50
C ASP A 831 -14.19 -5.44 -42.86
N SER A 832 -14.96 -5.22 -43.95
CA SER A 832 -15.36 -3.87 -44.42
C SER A 832 -16.19 -3.09 -43.37
N ASP A 833 -16.84 -3.78 -42.45
CA ASP A 833 -17.68 -3.18 -41.41
C ASP A 833 -16.92 -2.93 -40.10
N GLY A 834 -15.60 -3.22 -40.08
CA GLY A 834 -14.73 -3.09 -38.91
C GLY A 834 -14.86 -4.20 -37.86
N LYS A 835 -15.43 -5.36 -38.21
CA LYS A 835 -15.48 -6.52 -37.32
C LYS A 835 -14.22 -7.35 -37.46
N PRO A 836 -13.70 -7.90 -36.37
CA PRO A 836 -12.53 -8.77 -36.44
C PRO A 836 -12.84 -10.07 -37.18
N LEU A 837 -11.95 -10.48 -38.08
CA LEU A 837 -12.00 -11.75 -38.77
C LEU A 837 -11.34 -12.83 -37.91
N GLN A 838 -12.12 -13.85 -37.50
CA GLN A 838 -11.64 -14.87 -36.59
C GLN A 838 -10.48 -15.68 -37.18
N ASN A 839 -9.36 -15.79 -36.43
CA ASN A 839 -8.16 -16.50 -36.82
C ASN A 839 -7.45 -15.95 -38.07
N GLU A 840 -7.70 -14.71 -38.44
CA GLU A 840 -7.05 -14.03 -39.56
C GLU A 840 -6.18 -12.84 -39.09
N PHE A 841 -4.91 -12.84 -39.51
CA PHE A 841 -3.93 -11.85 -39.08
C PHE A 841 -3.16 -11.31 -40.29
N VAL A 842 -2.49 -10.18 -40.11
CA VAL A 842 -1.63 -9.62 -41.11
C VAL A 842 -0.34 -10.43 -41.17
N ASP A 843 0.03 -10.90 -42.34
CA ASP A 843 1.30 -11.54 -42.64
C ASP A 843 2.34 -10.40 -42.75
N LEU A 844 3.18 -10.25 -41.74
CA LEU A 844 4.12 -9.13 -41.62
C LEU A 844 5.47 -9.43 -42.30
N ASP A 845 5.90 -10.67 -42.35
CA ASP A 845 7.15 -11.09 -43.01
C ASP A 845 6.93 -11.52 -44.47
N GLY A 846 5.68 -11.68 -44.91
CA GLY A 846 5.30 -11.93 -46.30
C GLY A 846 5.59 -13.35 -46.77
N ASP A 847 5.74 -14.32 -45.88
CA ASP A 847 6.04 -15.71 -46.20
C ASP A 847 4.80 -16.54 -46.58
N GLY A 848 3.60 -15.99 -46.39
CA GLY A 848 2.30 -16.61 -46.74
C GLY A 848 1.74 -17.52 -45.63
N ALA A 849 2.37 -17.58 -44.47
CA ALA A 849 1.92 -18.34 -43.31
C ALA A 849 1.91 -17.46 -42.06
N ILE A 850 0.94 -17.61 -41.18
CA ILE A 850 0.92 -16.86 -39.90
C ILE A 850 1.69 -17.65 -38.86
N THR A 851 2.89 -17.16 -38.57
CA THR A 851 3.87 -17.75 -37.64
C THR A 851 4.18 -16.80 -36.50
N GLU A 852 5.14 -17.16 -35.63
CA GLU A 852 5.64 -16.24 -34.61
C GLU A 852 6.36 -15.01 -35.21
N GLY A 853 6.89 -15.12 -36.45
CA GLY A 853 7.49 -14.03 -37.20
C GLY A 853 6.54 -12.87 -37.51
N ASP A 854 5.23 -13.13 -37.51
CA ASP A 854 4.19 -12.11 -37.75
C ASP A 854 3.73 -11.37 -36.50
N ARG A 855 4.32 -11.68 -35.36
CA ARG A 855 4.09 -10.88 -34.15
C ARG A 855 4.94 -9.62 -34.19
N TYR A 856 4.42 -8.54 -33.64
CA TYR A 856 5.10 -7.28 -33.60
C TYR A 856 5.12 -6.67 -32.20
N MET A 857 6.19 -5.93 -31.91
CA MET A 857 6.26 -5.10 -30.69
C MET A 857 5.33 -3.91 -30.85
N THR A 858 4.38 -3.78 -29.94
CA THR A 858 3.55 -2.57 -29.87
C THR A 858 4.30 -1.51 -29.07
N ASP A 859 3.99 -0.21 -29.26
CA ASP A 859 4.50 0.84 -28.38
C ASP A 859 3.64 0.99 -27.11
N LYS A 860 2.94 -0.08 -26.69
CA LYS A 860 1.91 -0.07 -25.67
C LYS A 860 2.32 -0.94 -24.48
N SER A 861 2.11 -0.42 -23.28
CA SER A 861 2.35 -1.13 -22.01
C SER A 861 1.31 -0.75 -20.96
N ALA A 862 1.29 -1.47 -19.85
CA ALA A 862 0.43 -1.17 -18.71
C ALA A 862 0.89 0.07 -17.91
N SER A 863 2.09 0.55 -18.16
CA SER A 863 2.64 1.72 -17.48
C SER A 863 2.01 3.00 -18.05
N PRO A 864 1.36 3.87 -17.23
CA PRO A 864 0.78 5.09 -17.73
C PRO A 864 1.84 6.08 -18.21
N ALA A 865 1.56 6.77 -19.33
CA ALA A 865 2.37 7.89 -19.79
C ALA A 865 2.13 9.15 -18.95
N PHE A 866 0.90 9.33 -18.50
CA PHE A 866 0.48 10.45 -17.65
C PHE A 866 -0.52 9.96 -16.59
N PHE A 867 -0.32 10.37 -15.34
CA PHE A 867 -1.30 10.17 -14.27
C PHE A 867 -1.44 11.45 -13.43
N TYR A 868 -2.62 11.64 -12.85
CA TYR A 868 -2.97 12.88 -12.18
C TYR A 868 -3.94 12.67 -11.03
N GLY A 869 -3.97 13.62 -10.10
CA GLY A 869 -4.91 13.68 -8.98
C GLY A 869 -5.56 15.05 -8.86
N LEU A 870 -6.85 15.06 -8.52
CA LEU A 870 -7.67 16.23 -8.29
C LEU A 870 -8.27 16.16 -6.88
N ASN A 871 -8.10 17.22 -6.11
CA ASN A 871 -8.61 17.35 -4.76
C ASN A 871 -9.35 18.68 -4.62
N VAL A 872 -10.56 18.64 -4.07
CA VAL A 872 -11.37 19.82 -3.81
C VAL A 872 -11.89 19.73 -2.38
N LYS A 873 -11.66 20.77 -1.59
CA LYS A 873 -12.18 20.89 -0.23
C LYS A 873 -12.92 22.22 -0.12
N VAL A 874 -14.16 22.16 0.33
CA VAL A 874 -15.03 23.32 0.51
C VAL A 874 -15.50 23.35 1.94
N SER A 875 -15.32 24.46 2.65
CA SER A 875 -15.88 24.68 3.98
C SER A 875 -16.83 25.87 3.95
N TYR A 876 -17.96 25.74 4.62
CA TYR A 876 -18.96 26.78 4.78
C TYR A 876 -19.48 26.81 6.22
N GLY A 877 -18.99 27.73 7.06
CA GLY A 877 -19.24 27.70 8.48
C GLY A 877 -18.83 26.34 9.08
N ASP A 878 -19.77 25.61 9.66
CA ASP A 878 -19.53 24.28 10.25
C ASP A 878 -19.69 23.12 9.28
N TRP A 879 -20.02 23.38 8.01
CA TRP A 879 -20.08 22.38 6.96
C TRP A 879 -18.73 22.20 6.29
N ASP A 880 -18.38 20.95 5.97
CA ASP A 880 -17.24 20.60 5.13
C ASP A 880 -17.65 19.62 4.02
N PHE A 881 -17.09 19.81 2.83
CA PHE A 881 -17.31 18.97 1.65
C PHE A 881 -15.95 18.61 1.04
N GLY A 882 -15.79 17.36 0.66
CA GLY A 882 -14.58 16.86 0.01
C GLY A 882 -14.91 16.11 -1.27
N PHE A 883 -14.08 16.31 -2.30
CA PHE A 883 -14.13 15.60 -3.58
C PHE A 883 -12.70 15.22 -3.96
N ASN A 884 -12.45 13.94 -4.16
CA ASN A 884 -11.14 13.46 -4.56
C ASN A 884 -11.30 12.52 -5.76
N GLY A 885 -10.41 12.66 -6.71
CA GLY A 885 -10.40 11.81 -7.88
C GLY A 885 -8.99 11.71 -8.45
N HIS A 886 -8.76 10.66 -9.22
CA HIS A 886 -7.52 10.48 -9.94
C HIS A 886 -7.76 9.87 -11.32
N GLY A 887 -6.75 9.94 -12.16
CA GLY A 887 -6.83 9.40 -13.51
C GLY A 887 -5.47 9.00 -14.06
N SER A 888 -5.52 8.24 -15.12
CA SER A 888 -4.35 7.73 -15.84
C SER A 888 -4.63 7.73 -17.33
N GLU A 889 -3.65 8.19 -18.11
CA GLU A 889 -3.72 8.27 -19.57
C GLU A 889 -2.55 7.52 -20.20
N GLY A 890 -2.81 6.90 -21.34
CA GLY A 890 -1.82 6.11 -22.07
C GLY A 890 -1.52 4.76 -21.41
N THR A 891 -2.41 4.26 -20.58
CA THR A 891 -2.38 2.91 -20.00
C THR A 891 -3.07 1.95 -20.94
N TRP A 892 -2.42 0.84 -21.28
CA TRP A 892 -2.99 -0.20 -22.12
C TRP A 892 -3.09 -1.50 -21.32
N VAL A 893 -4.20 -2.22 -21.48
CA VAL A 893 -4.46 -3.48 -20.77
C VAL A 893 -4.85 -4.54 -21.79
N PHE A 894 -4.27 -5.72 -21.67
CA PHE A 894 -4.70 -6.87 -22.44
C PHE A 894 -5.85 -7.57 -21.70
N ASN A 895 -7.02 -7.55 -22.32
CA ASN A 895 -8.23 -8.16 -21.80
C ASN A 895 -8.20 -9.67 -22.05
N ASP A 896 -7.48 -10.39 -21.17
CA ASP A 896 -7.32 -11.83 -21.25
C ASP A 896 -8.64 -12.56 -21.07
N PHE A 897 -9.55 -12.00 -20.27
CA PHE A 897 -10.90 -12.47 -20.13
C PHE A 897 -11.65 -12.46 -21.46
N ALA A 898 -11.58 -11.35 -22.21
CA ALA A 898 -12.18 -11.24 -23.53
C ALA A 898 -11.53 -12.20 -24.54
N SER A 899 -10.20 -12.30 -24.52
CA SER A 899 -9.45 -13.23 -25.35
C SER A 899 -9.89 -14.68 -25.13
N ALA A 900 -10.08 -15.07 -23.85
CA ALA A 900 -10.53 -16.40 -23.47
C ALA A 900 -11.94 -16.74 -23.98
N ASN A 901 -12.83 -15.74 -23.93
CA ASN A 901 -14.28 -15.95 -24.00
C ASN A 901 -14.91 -15.25 -25.21
N SER A 902 -14.13 -15.04 -26.28
CA SER A 902 -14.55 -14.37 -27.50
C SER A 902 -15.27 -15.25 -28.52
N THR A 903 -15.21 -16.59 -28.36
CA THR A 903 -15.80 -17.55 -29.31
C THR A 903 -16.97 -18.33 -28.70
N SER A 904 -17.95 -18.68 -29.54
CA SER A 904 -19.04 -19.63 -29.18
C SER A 904 -18.67 -21.08 -29.35
N SER A 905 -17.48 -21.38 -29.84
CA SER A 905 -17.01 -22.78 -29.95
C SER A 905 -17.02 -23.46 -28.59
N LEU A 906 -17.50 -24.68 -28.55
CA LEU A 906 -17.60 -25.51 -27.34
C LEU A 906 -16.69 -26.72 -27.45
N ASP A 907 -16.00 -27.05 -26.39
CA ASP A 907 -15.40 -28.36 -26.18
C ASP A 907 -16.36 -29.22 -25.36
N LEU A 908 -17.21 -29.94 -26.05
CA LEU A 908 -18.17 -30.87 -25.43
C LEU A 908 -17.51 -32.16 -24.89
N ASN A 909 -16.24 -32.41 -25.24
CA ASN A 909 -15.49 -33.56 -24.69
C ASN A 909 -15.23 -33.41 -23.19
N SER A 910 -15.26 -32.17 -22.69
CA SER A 910 -15.21 -31.92 -21.25
C SER A 910 -16.45 -32.43 -20.50
N GLY A 911 -17.55 -32.77 -21.19
CA GLY A 911 -18.81 -33.16 -20.56
C GLY A 911 -19.50 -32.01 -19.81
N SER A 912 -19.19 -30.78 -20.15
CA SER A 912 -19.76 -29.57 -19.54
C SER A 912 -20.31 -28.60 -20.58
N LEU A 913 -21.24 -27.75 -20.14
CA LEU A 913 -21.80 -26.67 -20.95
C LEU A 913 -21.51 -25.34 -20.24
N PRO A 914 -20.51 -24.55 -20.67
CA PRO A 914 -20.21 -23.25 -20.06
C PRO A 914 -21.25 -22.21 -20.46
N ASN A 915 -21.39 -21.18 -19.59
CA ASN A 915 -22.08 -19.95 -19.98
C ASN A 915 -21.25 -19.20 -21.04
N GLN A 916 -21.84 -18.22 -21.71
CA GLN A 916 -21.20 -17.42 -22.76
C GLN A 916 -21.12 -15.94 -22.36
N ALA A 917 -19.98 -15.32 -22.67
CA ALA A 917 -19.83 -13.87 -22.54
C ALA A 917 -20.74 -13.15 -23.55
N GLN A 918 -21.27 -11.99 -23.17
CA GLN A 918 -22.01 -11.13 -24.12
C GLN A 918 -21.14 -10.69 -25.32
N LEU A 919 -19.83 -10.69 -25.15
CA LEU A 919 -18.83 -10.38 -26.18
C LEU A 919 -18.97 -11.27 -27.42
N VAL A 920 -19.33 -12.55 -27.26
CA VAL A 920 -19.53 -13.50 -28.39
C VAL A 920 -20.54 -12.98 -29.41
N ARG A 921 -21.52 -12.18 -28.98
CA ARG A 921 -22.49 -11.54 -29.90
C ARG A 921 -21.87 -10.41 -30.71
N LYS A 922 -20.81 -9.77 -30.19
CA LYS A 922 -20.09 -8.68 -30.86
C LYS A 922 -19.05 -9.22 -31.83
N THR A 923 -18.23 -10.20 -31.39
CA THR A 923 -17.20 -10.82 -32.24
C THR A 923 -17.81 -11.67 -33.34
N GLY A 924 -18.86 -12.40 -33.04
CA GLY A 924 -19.47 -13.39 -33.95
C GLY A 924 -18.60 -14.63 -34.19
N PHE A 925 -17.55 -14.84 -33.43
CA PHE A 925 -16.63 -15.95 -33.53
C PHE A 925 -17.34 -17.28 -33.22
N ARG A 926 -17.15 -18.27 -34.11
CA ARG A 926 -17.83 -19.56 -34.02
C ARG A 926 -16.89 -20.77 -34.05
N ALA A 927 -15.75 -20.66 -34.70
CA ALA A 927 -14.73 -21.67 -34.71
C ALA A 927 -13.92 -21.67 -33.39
N PRO A 928 -13.18 -22.72 -33.03
CA PRO A 928 -12.17 -22.63 -31.99
C PRO A 928 -11.19 -21.51 -32.31
N ASN A 929 -10.83 -20.73 -31.29
CA ASN A 929 -9.75 -19.74 -31.44
C ASN A 929 -8.44 -20.48 -31.65
N SER A 930 -7.66 -20.07 -32.66
CA SER A 930 -6.27 -20.50 -32.81
C SER A 930 -5.39 -19.94 -31.67
N ALA A 931 -4.23 -20.54 -31.52
CA ALA A 931 -3.25 -20.00 -30.56
C ALA A 931 -2.90 -18.53 -30.88
N GLN A 932 -2.84 -18.15 -32.15
CA GLN A 932 -2.58 -16.77 -32.59
C GLN A 932 -3.72 -15.83 -32.17
N GLN A 933 -4.99 -16.29 -32.20
CA GLN A 933 -6.12 -15.47 -31.77
C GLN A 933 -6.03 -15.08 -30.29
N TRP A 934 -5.47 -15.94 -29.44
CA TRP A 934 -5.29 -15.59 -28.02
C TRP A 934 -4.31 -14.44 -27.81
N TYR A 935 -3.38 -14.21 -28.75
CA TYR A 935 -2.38 -13.13 -28.70
C TYR A 935 -2.69 -11.98 -29.67
N SER A 936 -3.97 -11.87 -30.14
CA SER A 936 -4.41 -10.79 -31.03
C SER A 936 -4.41 -9.44 -30.34
N ASP A 937 -3.96 -8.39 -31.05
CA ASP A 937 -4.03 -6.99 -30.60
C ASP A 937 -5.48 -6.46 -30.50
N TYR A 938 -6.48 -7.22 -31.01
CA TYR A 938 -7.90 -6.92 -30.82
C TYR A 938 -8.29 -6.85 -29.34
N PHE A 939 -7.62 -7.62 -28.49
CA PHE A 939 -7.87 -7.66 -27.04
C PHE A 939 -7.00 -6.68 -26.24
N LEU A 940 -6.15 -5.91 -26.92
CA LEU A 940 -5.34 -4.87 -26.31
C LEU A 940 -6.11 -3.55 -26.30
N GLU A 941 -6.65 -3.18 -25.14
CA GLU A 941 -7.58 -2.07 -25.00
C GLU A 941 -6.94 -0.86 -24.31
N ASP A 942 -7.39 0.34 -24.70
CA ASP A 942 -7.09 1.59 -24.01
C ASP A 942 -7.79 1.59 -22.64
N ALA A 943 -7.00 1.49 -21.58
CA ALA A 943 -7.45 1.49 -20.19
C ALA A 943 -7.24 2.85 -19.50
N SER A 944 -7.09 3.93 -20.26
CA SER A 944 -7.13 5.29 -19.73
C SER A 944 -8.44 5.56 -19.00
N PHE A 945 -8.37 6.26 -17.86
CA PHE A 945 -9.54 6.46 -17.02
C PHE A 945 -9.46 7.73 -16.18
N PHE A 946 -10.63 8.18 -15.73
CA PHE A 946 -10.82 9.07 -14.59
C PHE A 946 -11.76 8.40 -13.58
N ARG A 947 -11.34 8.34 -12.34
CA ARG A 947 -12.13 7.81 -11.22
C ARG A 947 -12.42 8.90 -10.21
N MET A 948 -13.69 9.04 -9.84
CA MET A 948 -14.08 9.78 -8.64
C MET A 948 -13.95 8.84 -7.44
N ASP A 949 -12.90 9.05 -6.66
CA ASP A 949 -12.54 8.17 -5.53
C ASP A 949 -13.49 8.32 -4.37
N ASP A 950 -13.69 9.56 -3.92
CA ASP A 950 -14.61 9.84 -2.82
C ASP A 950 -15.33 11.19 -2.96
N ILE A 951 -16.54 11.22 -2.43
CA ILE A 951 -17.33 12.40 -2.16
C ILE A 951 -17.78 12.31 -0.72
N ASN A 952 -17.51 13.34 0.06
CA ASN A 952 -17.90 13.38 1.47
C ASN A 952 -18.49 14.73 1.86
N ALA A 953 -19.36 14.72 2.87
CA ALA A 953 -19.95 15.90 3.48
C ALA A 953 -20.02 15.70 4.99
N GLY A 954 -19.68 16.73 5.75
CA GLY A 954 -19.69 16.72 7.21
C GLY A 954 -20.30 17.98 7.79
N TYR A 955 -20.82 17.86 8.99
CA TYR A 955 -21.28 18.98 9.81
C TYR A 955 -20.71 18.84 11.22
N THR A 956 -20.13 19.90 11.75
CA THR A 956 -19.53 19.94 13.09
C THR A 956 -20.44 20.73 14.02
N PHE A 957 -20.98 20.09 15.02
CA PHE A 957 -21.65 20.72 16.15
C PHE A 957 -20.58 21.08 17.17
N ARG A 958 -20.37 22.36 17.40
CA ARG A 958 -19.32 22.84 18.30
C ARG A 958 -19.87 23.11 19.70
N ASN A 959 -19.03 22.87 20.69
CA ASN A 959 -19.23 23.30 22.07
C ASN A 959 -20.54 22.80 22.70
N ILE A 960 -20.88 21.50 22.48
CA ILE A 960 -22.12 20.91 23.00
C ILE A 960 -21.94 20.55 24.46
N GLY A 961 -22.93 20.97 25.28
CA GLY A 961 -23.05 20.62 26.68
C GLY A 961 -22.05 21.31 27.61
N LYS A 962 -21.93 20.83 28.84
CA LYS A 962 -21.09 21.43 29.89
C LYS A 962 -19.60 21.17 29.73
N TRP A 963 -19.22 20.29 28.82
CA TRP A 963 -17.85 19.77 28.65
C TRP A 963 -17.16 20.37 27.42
N GLY A 964 -17.85 21.26 26.68
CA GLY A 964 -17.28 21.87 25.48
C GLY A 964 -17.03 20.86 24.34
N THR A 965 -17.86 19.83 24.25
CA THR A 965 -17.66 18.70 23.32
C THR A 965 -17.94 19.09 21.88
N ASP A 966 -17.04 18.79 20.96
CA ASP A 966 -17.27 18.93 19.53
C ASP A 966 -17.70 17.59 18.93
N ILE A 967 -18.84 17.59 18.22
CA ILE A 967 -19.39 16.41 17.55
C ILE A 967 -19.46 16.67 16.05
N ARG A 968 -18.74 15.87 15.25
CA ARG A 968 -18.83 15.92 13.79
C ARG A 968 -19.50 14.67 13.26
N LEU A 969 -20.59 14.89 12.49
CA LEU A 969 -21.27 13.86 11.71
C LEU A 969 -20.88 14.01 10.24
N ALA A 970 -20.54 12.90 9.59
CA ALA A 970 -20.20 12.93 8.17
C ALA A 970 -20.81 11.74 7.43
N ALA A 971 -21.12 11.93 6.17
CA ALA A 971 -21.52 10.90 5.24
C ALA A 971 -20.63 10.97 3.99
N GLY A 972 -20.38 9.82 3.37
CA GLY A 972 -19.53 9.76 2.18
C GLY A 972 -19.80 8.55 1.31
N VAL A 973 -19.32 8.63 0.09
CA VAL A 973 -19.35 7.54 -0.89
C VAL A 973 -17.95 7.38 -1.47
N GLN A 974 -17.43 6.16 -1.49
CA GLN A 974 -16.17 5.81 -2.15
C GLN A 974 -16.43 5.00 -3.42
N ASN A 975 -15.47 5.04 -4.35
CA ASN A 975 -15.57 4.43 -5.66
C ASN A 975 -16.87 4.85 -6.37
N VAL A 976 -17.05 6.18 -6.48
CA VAL A 976 -18.32 6.80 -6.89
C VAL A 976 -18.66 6.44 -8.34
N PHE A 977 -17.70 6.66 -9.25
CA PHE A 977 -17.77 6.24 -10.66
C PHE A 977 -16.39 6.19 -11.29
N VAL A 978 -16.29 5.47 -12.38
CA VAL A 978 -15.11 5.44 -13.27
C VAL A 978 -15.56 5.75 -14.70
N LEU A 979 -14.84 6.64 -15.37
CA LEU A 979 -14.99 6.96 -16.79
C LEU A 979 -13.81 6.32 -17.50
N THR A 980 -14.07 5.37 -18.39
CA THR A 980 -13.05 4.63 -19.14
C THR A 980 -13.61 4.07 -20.44
N ARG A 981 -12.75 3.80 -21.41
CA ARG A 981 -13.07 3.05 -22.63
C ARG A 981 -12.84 1.55 -22.48
N TYR A 982 -12.18 1.14 -21.42
CA TYR A 982 -11.86 -0.26 -21.14
C TYR A 982 -13.15 -1.09 -20.95
N SER A 983 -13.25 -2.19 -21.66
CA SER A 983 -14.43 -3.07 -21.64
C SER A 983 -14.46 -4.06 -20.48
N GLY A 984 -13.30 -4.36 -19.86
CA GLY A 984 -13.15 -5.27 -18.73
C GLY A 984 -13.75 -4.76 -17.43
N MET A 985 -13.48 -5.43 -16.33
CA MET A 985 -14.12 -5.15 -15.03
C MET A 985 -13.64 -3.84 -14.41
N ASP A 986 -12.35 -3.56 -14.46
CA ASP A 986 -11.73 -2.35 -13.90
C ASP A 986 -10.46 -2.00 -14.70
N PRO A 987 -10.26 -0.72 -15.10
CA PRO A 987 -9.08 -0.32 -15.86
C PRO A 987 -7.79 -0.32 -15.02
N GLU A 988 -7.88 -0.27 -13.69
CA GLU A 988 -6.74 -0.31 -12.79
C GLU A 988 -6.37 -1.76 -12.45
N VAL A 989 -5.69 -2.43 -13.38
CA VAL A 989 -5.23 -3.83 -13.20
C VAL A 989 -4.00 -3.85 -12.29
N LEU A 990 -4.04 -4.70 -11.25
CA LEU A 990 -2.94 -4.83 -10.28
C LEU A 990 -1.67 -5.47 -10.88
N SER A 991 -1.82 -6.31 -11.90
CA SER A 991 -0.71 -6.98 -12.57
C SER A 991 0.21 -5.97 -13.27
N GLU A 992 1.53 -6.10 -13.09
CA GLU A 992 2.51 -5.19 -13.73
C GLU A 992 2.57 -5.35 -15.25
N ASN A 993 2.26 -6.55 -15.75
CA ASN A 993 2.21 -6.83 -17.19
C ASN A 993 0.91 -6.38 -17.86
N GLY A 994 -0.07 -5.86 -17.08
CA GLY A 994 -1.34 -5.37 -17.60
C GLY A 994 -2.22 -6.45 -18.21
N ILE A 995 -2.10 -7.70 -17.81
CA ILE A 995 -2.97 -8.80 -18.25
C ILE A 995 -4.13 -8.91 -17.27
N ASP A 996 -5.36 -8.67 -17.74
CA ASP A 996 -6.59 -8.77 -16.94
C ASP A 996 -7.25 -10.12 -17.11
N GLY A 997 -7.04 -11.02 -16.13
CA GLY A 997 -7.61 -12.37 -16.07
C GLY A 997 -8.94 -12.47 -15.32
N THR A 998 -9.61 -11.41 -15.01
CA THR A 998 -10.83 -11.27 -14.18
C THR A 998 -10.52 -10.97 -12.71
N MET A 999 -10.86 -9.80 -12.27
CA MET A 999 -10.63 -9.33 -10.91
C MET A 999 -11.92 -9.44 -10.07
N TRP A 1000 -11.73 -9.60 -8.78
CA TRP A 1000 -12.80 -9.35 -7.82
C TRP A 1000 -13.22 -7.87 -7.89
N PRO A 1001 -14.51 -7.55 -8.18
CA PRO A 1001 -14.94 -6.18 -8.41
C PRO A 1001 -14.76 -5.32 -7.15
N ARG A 1002 -14.15 -4.14 -7.32
CA ARG A 1002 -14.04 -3.17 -6.22
C ARG A 1002 -15.42 -2.66 -5.82
N PRO A 1003 -15.75 -2.66 -4.52
CA PRO A 1003 -17.06 -2.24 -4.06
C PRO A 1003 -17.23 -0.71 -4.14
N ARG A 1004 -18.47 -0.27 -4.33
CA ARG A 1004 -18.90 1.09 -3.96
C ARG A 1004 -19.28 1.05 -2.48
N THR A 1005 -18.71 1.99 -1.70
CA THR A 1005 -18.85 2.02 -0.25
C THR A 1005 -19.58 3.28 0.19
N TRP A 1006 -20.68 3.13 0.88
CA TRP A 1006 -21.42 4.21 1.54
C TRP A 1006 -21.05 4.21 3.01
N SER A 1007 -20.67 5.36 3.57
CA SER A 1007 -20.20 5.47 4.94
C SER A 1007 -20.89 6.56 5.72
N PHE A 1008 -21.04 6.32 7.02
CA PHE A 1008 -21.44 7.29 8.02
C PHE A 1008 -20.40 7.32 9.12
N ARG A 1009 -19.98 8.51 9.53
CA ARG A 1009 -18.93 8.69 10.53
C ARG A 1009 -19.39 9.64 11.63
N LEU A 1010 -19.02 9.31 12.86
CA LEU A 1010 -19.17 10.11 14.05
C LEU A 1010 -17.81 10.34 14.68
N ASN A 1011 -17.39 11.61 14.84
CA ASN A 1011 -16.23 11.99 15.62
C ASN A 1011 -16.69 12.82 16.83
N VAL A 1012 -16.15 12.51 18.01
CA VAL A 1012 -16.44 13.21 19.26
C VAL A 1012 -15.12 13.57 19.93
N ASN A 1013 -14.94 14.84 20.24
CA ASN A 1013 -13.79 15.36 20.99
C ASN A 1013 -14.30 15.90 22.34
N PHE A 1014 -13.77 15.33 23.43
CA PHE A 1014 -14.14 15.66 24.80
C PHE A 1014 -13.13 16.55 25.46
#